data_ff401d3789fdb3443666807750e58ab8
#
_entry.id   ff401d3789fdb3443666807750e58ab8
#
_cell.length_a   1.000
_cell.length_b   1.000
_cell.length_c   1.000
_cell.angle_alpha   90.00
_cell.angle_beta   90.00
_cell.angle_gamma   90.00
#
_symmetry.space_group_name_H-M   'P 1'
#
loop_
_entity.id
_entity.type
_entity.pdbx_description
1 polymer ?
#
loop_
_entity_poly.entity_id
_entity_poly.type
_entity_poly.pdbx_seq_one_letter_code
_entity_poly.pdbx_strand_id
1 'polypeptide(L)'
;MLIRALFPKHKDIMLINDVPVKGELAPRTKEDTYGDKFSAISNLGMLTAFRKGALDVYSKQTELPGITQKDIFTTYLDYSYYGEDEVEKNFDFCKEFRKRKELDPVENEVYLKDIEGNLFYKLEHQKDVYIASRLWEQLQALLEEIRIVQPKFIITTGKWGLFFLTGCSTLTSNQGKPGEPKPLGALSKFRSSILPIHETFGTFHEHVLIPIYHTINAMTMPDKAYIMDLDIQKVCWMYQQSKSLGIGYYIRPDKEYIIGNTKEKALSYLNELLNKFKLAPTLVSIDIETFFMSTIDCIGFAYESNRGCCIPFASKDKASLWSIEDEVEVVTKIREVLTHPNCLHVGQNYQYDCQYFYKLWNIDVRPTHDTMVLHHLLHNKLPKDLAFLASLYCEVYSYWKGERDGTKENPETRWIYNAKDCCYTLEVLEVLLDILESTDDKELKELYSFQIDDLHPELVTTMNRGVRVNKDMKDSLHSFFKAMLDQVPDKINELLGFNFNANSTQQKKKLFKDFFGLTLKTNKKKGVGEVETCDAKAMLAYMEEEPLLKPFLGVLLEFSALGKFTTTFLGMKLDNDDKARTQYRITGTAFGRLASTKNVWGNGGNLQNLPEKGKLPIHYLLNLVQGSSTDDSAEDSLEFIEAMEDNFGADYE
;
A
#
# COMPACT_ATOMS: atom_id res chain seq x y z
N MET A 1 25.13 -27.92 16.49
CA MET A 1 24.39 -29.17 16.74
C MET A 1 24.09 -29.41 18.24
N LEU A 2 25.03 -29.23 19.17
CA LEU A 2 24.77 -29.47 20.61
C LEU A 2 23.73 -28.52 21.23
N ILE A 3 23.59 -27.29 20.74
CA ILE A 3 22.72 -26.26 21.33
C ILE A 3 21.23 -26.59 21.09
N ARG A 4 20.90 -27.27 20.00
CA ARG A 4 19.51 -27.62 19.65
C ARG A 4 18.95 -28.84 20.39
N ALA A 5 19.79 -29.68 20.99
CA ALA A 5 19.40 -30.95 21.60
C ALA A 5 18.83 -30.87 23.04
N LEU A 6 18.76 -29.67 23.65
CA LEU A 6 18.45 -29.50 25.07
C LEU A 6 17.06 -28.93 25.38
N PHE A 7 16.09 -28.96 24.41
CA PHE A 7 14.84 -28.24 24.55
C PHE A 7 13.68 -29.07 25.08
N PRO A 8 12.83 -28.46 25.92
CA PRO A 8 11.64 -29.12 26.42
C PRO A 8 10.64 -29.39 25.29
N LYS A 9 10.13 -30.61 25.22
CA LYS A 9 9.04 -31.03 24.34
C LYS A 9 7.79 -30.22 24.65
N HIS A 10 7.04 -29.82 23.60
CA HIS A 10 5.70 -29.25 23.66
C HIS A 10 5.62 -27.82 24.24
N LYS A 11 5.92 -26.84 23.40
CA LYS A 11 5.55 -25.45 23.60
C LYS A 11 4.54 -25.05 22.55
N ASP A 12 3.44 -24.44 22.97
CA ASP A 12 2.36 -24.05 22.08
C ASP A 12 2.76 -22.92 21.12
N ILE A 13 3.73 -22.10 21.50
CA ILE A 13 4.20 -20.95 20.70
C ILE A 13 5.69 -21.08 20.40
N MET A 14 6.06 -20.92 19.13
CA MET A 14 7.44 -20.85 18.69
C MET A 14 7.72 -19.49 18.05
N LEU A 15 8.74 -18.79 18.52
CA LEU A 15 9.25 -17.56 17.97
C LEU A 15 10.52 -17.82 17.18
N ILE A 16 10.50 -17.56 15.88
CA ILE A 16 11.64 -17.74 14.99
C ILE A 16 12.15 -16.36 14.55
N ASN A 17 13.36 -16.03 14.97
CA ASN A 17 14.06 -14.82 14.54
C ASN A 17 15.01 -15.12 13.36
N ASP A 18 15.37 -14.10 12.59
CA ASP A 18 16.28 -14.26 11.45
C ASP A 18 17.67 -14.72 11.94
N VAL A 19 18.32 -13.92 12.78
CA VAL A 19 19.62 -14.21 13.40
C VAL A 19 19.65 -13.68 14.82
N PRO A 20 20.49 -14.24 15.72
CA PRO A 20 20.68 -13.67 17.04
C PRO A 20 21.39 -12.31 16.95
N VAL A 21 20.93 -11.35 17.75
CA VAL A 21 21.64 -10.07 17.91
C VAL A 21 22.70 -10.15 18.99
N LYS A 22 23.65 -9.22 18.99
CA LYS A 22 24.74 -9.16 19.99
C LYS A 22 24.16 -9.24 21.41
N GLY A 23 24.64 -10.18 22.19
CA GLY A 23 24.23 -10.43 23.58
C GLY A 23 23.11 -11.45 23.79
N GLU A 24 22.40 -11.87 22.73
CA GLU A 24 21.34 -12.90 22.87
C GLU A 24 21.88 -14.31 23.13
N LEU A 25 23.08 -14.62 22.61
CA LEU A 25 23.74 -15.90 22.79
C LEU A 25 24.78 -15.90 23.94
N ALA A 26 25.13 -14.74 24.48
CA ALA A 26 26.06 -14.64 25.57
C ALA A 26 25.38 -15.07 26.88
N PRO A 27 25.88 -16.08 27.62
CA PRO A 27 25.39 -16.42 28.93
C PRO A 27 25.63 -15.26 29.90
N ARG A 28 24.58 -14.83 30.62
CA ARG A 28 24.67 -13.74 31.60
C ARG A 28 25.29 -14.18 32.92
N THR A 29 25.05 -15.44 33.28
CA THR A 29 25.62 -16.10 34.45
C THR A 29 25.98 -17.54 34.12
N LYS A 30 26.76 -18.21 34.98
CA LYS A 30 27.05 -19.64 34.82
C LYS A 30 25.86 -20.55 34.93
N GLU A 31 24.71 -20.04 35.42
CA GLU A 31 23.43 -20.75 35.62
C GLU A 31 22.42 -20.49 34.50
N ASP A 32 22.67 -19.47 33.66
CA ASP A 32 21.78 -19.18 32.50
C ASP A 32 21.95 -20.28 31.43
N THR A 33 21.02 -21.17 31.38
CA THR A 33 20.92 -22.12 30.28
C THR A 33 20.52 -21.35 29.03
N TYR A 34 21.06 -21.73 27.87
CA TYR A 34 20.74 -21.15 26.53
C TYR A 34 19.23 -21.11 26.16
N GLY A 35 18.36 -21.54 27.07
CA GLY A 35 16.89 -21.49 26.91
C GLY A 35 16.25 -20.14 27.23
N ASP A 36 16.98 -19.20 27.85
CA ASP A 36 16.43 -17.91 28.30
C ASP A 36 16.82 -16.76 27.35
N LYS A 37 16.50 -16.92 26.09
CA LYS A 37 16.88 -16.05 24.96
C LYS A 37 16.12 -14.71 24.90
N PHE A 38 15.17 -14.47 25.81
CA PHE A 38 14.46 -13.19 25.94
C PHE A 38 15.24 -12.11 26.69
N SER A 39 16.48 -12.38 27.02
CA SER A 39 17.31 -11.45 27.77
C SER A 39 17.85 -10.27 26.96
N ALA A 40 17.77 -10.33 25.62
CA ALA A 40 18.25 -9.26 24.78
C ALA A 40 17.27 -8.08 24.69
N ILE A 41 17.81 -6.88 24.58
CA ILE A 41 17.05 -5.64 24.49
C ILE A 41 16.09 -5.67 23.27
N SER A 42 16.48 -6.30 22.17
CA SER A 42 15.67 -6.46 20.96
C SER A 42 14.38 -7.25 21.19
N ASN A 43 14.39 -8.23 22.10
CA ASN A 43 13.24 -9.06 22.42
C ASN A 43 12.45 -8.57 23.64
N LEU A 44 13.00 -7.63 24.42
CA LEU A 44 12.38 -7.16 25.66
C LEU A 44 11.03 -6.47 25.41
N GLY A 45 10.95 -5.66 24.36
CA GLY A 45 9.69 -5.00 23.95
C GLY A 45 8.63 -6.01 23.52
N MET A 46 9.03 -7.01 22.74
CA MET A 46 8.15 -8.11 22.30
C MET A 46 7.66 -8.95 23.48
N LEU A 47 8.56 -9.32 24.41
CA LEU A 47 8.18 -10.02 25.63
C LEU A 47 7.21 -9.20 26.49
N THR A 48 7.38 -7.89 26.56
CA THR A 48 6.48 -7.00 27.28
C THR A 48 5.10 -7.00 26.65
N ALA A 49 4.99 -6.93 25.31
CA ALA A 49 3.74 -7.02 24.60
C ALA A 49 3.05 -8.37 24.82
N PHE A 50 3.77 -9.49 24.76
CA PHE A 50 3.23 -10.80 25.09
C PHE A 50 2.74 -10.90 26.55
N ARG A 51 3.44 -10.27 27.50
CA ARG A 51 3.03 -10.29 28.93
C ARG A 51 1.79 -9.47 29.21
N LYS A 52 1.56 -8.39 28.49
CA LYS A 52 0.36 -7.56 28.65
C LYS A 52 -0.91 -8.24 28.15
N GLY A 53 -0.78 -9.31 27.35
CA GLY A 53 -1.92 -10.00 26.75
C GLY A 53 -2.54 -9.23 25.60
N ALA A 54 -3.79 -9.51 25.27
CA ALA A 54 -4.49 -8.89 24.18
C ALA A 54 -4.85 -7.44 24.52
N LEU A 55 -4.83 -6.59 23.50
CA LEU A 55 -5.28 -5.21 23.60
C LEU A 55 -6.78 -5.07 23.67
N ASP A 56 -7.14 -3.84 24.07
CA ASP A 56 -8.50 -3.32 24.05
C ASP A 56 -9.20 -3.44 22.68
N VAL A 57 -8.45 -3.50 21.60
CA VAL A 57 -8.98 -3.69 20.23
C VAL A 57 -9.68 -5.03 20.06
N TYR A 58 -9.20 -6.09 20.72
CA TYR A 58 -9.74 -7.45 20.60
C TYR A 58 -10.47 -7.94 21.85
N SER A 59 -10.41 -7.21 22.96
CA SER A 59 -11.03 -7.59 24.22
C SER A 59 -12.01 -6.56 24.72
N LYS A 60 -13.28 -6.72 24.41
CA LYS A 60 -14.37 -6.14 25.22
C LYS A 60 -14.53 -6.82 26.59
N GLN A 61 -13.79 -7.86 26.85
CA GLN A 61 -13.97 -8.71 28.01
C GLN A 61 -12.63 -9.05 28.65
N THR A 62 -12.45 -8.56 29.86
CA THR A 62 -11.56 -9.07 30.90
C THR A 62 -10.09 -9.28 30.51
N GLU A 63 -9.21 -8.89 31.37
CA GLU A 63 -7.77 -9.17 31.36
C GLU A 63 -7.50 -10.63 30.96
N LEU A 64 -7.23 -10.85 29.68
CA LEU A 64 -6.72 -12.14 29.24
C LEU A 64 -5.37 -12.36 29.93
N PRO A 65 -5.10 -13.52 30.54
CA PRO A 65 -3.83 -13.79 31.15
C PRO A 65 -2.73 -13.67 30.08
N GLY A 66 -1.77 -12.78 30.31
CA GLY A 66 -0.65 -12.57 29.42
C GLY A 66 0.11 -13.87 29.15
N ILE A 67 0.66 -13.98 27.93
CA ILE A 67 1.55 -15.06 27.57
C ILE A 67 2.89 -14.83 28.26
N THR A 68 3.42 -15.85 28.94
CA THR A 68 4.67 -15.79 29.67
C THR A 68 5.80 -16.41 28.86
N GLN A 69 7.04 -16.15 29.26
CA GLN A 69 8.21 -16.77 28.68
C GLN A 69 8.18 -18.30 28.72
N LYS A 70 7.50 -18.89 29.73
CA LYS A 70 7.33 -20.34 29.83
C LYS A 70 6.50 -20.94 28.71
N ASP A 71 5.65 -20.14 28.07
CA ASP A 71 4.76 -20.57 27.00
C ASP A 71 5.43 -20.49 25.63
N ILE A 72 6.57 -19.81 25.50
CA ILE A 72 7.24 -19.52 24.25
C ILE A 72 8.56 -20.27 24.14
N PHE A 73 8.79 -20.89 22.99
CA PHE A 73 10.07 -21.41 22.55
C PHE A 73 10.69 -20.45 21.53
N THR A 74 11.89 -19.97 21.76
CA THR A 74 12.59 -19.04 20.83
C THR A 74 13.72 -19.75 20.11
N THR A 75 13.78 -19.61 18.81
CA THR A 75 14.83 -20.13 17.94
C THR A 75 15.21 -19.13 16.86
N TYR A 76 16.17 -19.47 16.00
CA TYR A 76 16.70 -18.63 14.93
C TYR A 76 16.82 -19.42 13.64
N LEU A 77 16.66 -18.74 12.49
CA LEU A 77 16.95 -19.31 11.18
C LEU A 77 18.43 -19.68 11.06
N ASP A 78 19.30 -18.82 11.54
CA ASP A 78 20.75 -19.07 11.55
C ASP A 78 21.32 -18.81 12.95
N TYR A 79 21.95 -19.84 13.52
CA TYR A 79 22.64 -19.80 14.81
C TYR A 79 24.11 -19.42 14.69
N SER A 80 24.64 -19.23 13.49
CA SER A 80 26.02 -18.84 13.31
C SER A 80 26.25 -17.47 13.95
N TYR A 81 26.88 -17.48 15.09
CA TYR A 81 27.35 -16.27 15.75
C TYR A 81 28.68 -15.91 15.15
N TYR A 82 28.76 -14.83 14.43
CA TYR A 82 30.01 -14.23 14.03
C TYR A 82 30.55 -13.43 15.22
N GLY A 83 31.83 -13.60 15.54
CA GLY A 83 32.48 -12.96 16.67
C GLY A 83 32.27 -11.45 16.74
N GLU A 84 32.60 -10.82 17.88
CA GLU A 84 32.23 -9.43 18.17
C GLU A 84 32.58 -8.42 17.07
N ASP A 85 33.63 -8.68 16.27
CA ASP A 85 34.08 -7.81 15.18
C ASP A 85 33.30 -7.98 13.87
N GLU A 86 32.53 -9.06 13.70
CA GLU A 86 31.78 -9.36 12.46
C GLU A 86 30.28 -9.04 12.54
N VAL A 87 29.73 -8.95 13.75
CA VAL A 87 28.28 -8.61 13.95
C VAL A 87 27.98 -7.16 13.54
N GLU A 88 28.97 -6.27 13.58
CA GLU A 88 28.83 -4.88 13.09
C GLU A 88 28.79 -4.77 11.56
N LYS A 89 29.23 -5.79 10.83
CA LYS A 89 29.19 -5.84 9.37
C LYS A 89 27.99 -6.63 8.90
N ASN A 90 26.82 -5.98 8.87
CA ASN A 90 25.61 -6.37 8.13
C ASN A 90 25.61 -7.84 7.67
N PHE A 91 25.11 -8.75 8.53
CA PHE A 91 24.85 -10.12 8.11
C PHE A 91 23.95 -10.07 6.87
N ASP A 92 24.47 -10.45 5.73
CA ASP A 92 23.75 -10.40 4.46
C ASP A 92 23.52 -11.83 3.95
N PHE A 93 22.35 -12.37 4.26
CA PHE A 93 21.92 -13.66 3.70
C PHE A 93 22.10 -13.73 2.17
N CYS A 94 22.14 -12.59 1.50
CA CYS A 94 22.30 -12.55 0.05
C CYS A 94 23.65 -13.12 -0.42
N LYS A 95 24.68 -13.13 0.42
CA LYS A 95 25.97 -13.74 0.11
C LYS A 95 25.91 -15.28 0.06
N GLU A 96 24.92 -15.84 0.73
CA GLU A 96 24.70 -17.29 0.81
C GLU A 96 23.83 -17.83 -0.34
N PHE A 97 23.42 -16.99 -1.32
CA PHE A 97 22.59 -17.38 -2.44
C PHE A 97 23.32 -17.38 -3.76
N ARG A 98 22.96 -18.32 -4.63
CA ARG A 98 23.39 -18.38 -6.05
C ARG A 98 22.21 -18.67 -6.94
N LYS A 99 22.32 -18.24 -8.19
CA LYS A 99 21.43 -18.67 -9.28
C LYS A 99 22.04 -19.83 -10.02
N ARG A 100 21.21 -20.66 -10.65
CA ARG A 100 21.66 -21.85 -11.43
C ARG A 100 22.84 -21.55 -12.37
N LYS A 101 22.79 -20.41 -13.07
CA LYS A 101 23.84 -20.00 -14.04
C LYS A 101 25.20 -19.68 -13.41
N GLU A 102 25.28 -19.51 -12.10
CA GLU A 102 26.48 -19.18 -11.33
C GLU A 102 27.13 -20.43 -10.73
N LEU A 103 26.58 -21.62 -11.02
CA LEU A 103 26.96 -22.89 -10.43
C LEU A 103 27.24 -23.93 -11.49
N ASP A 104 28.27 -24.74 -11.27
CA ASP A 104 28.59 -25.87 -12.13
C ASP A 104 27.75 -27.09 -11.78
N PRO A 105 27.27 -27.86 -12.80
CA PRO A 105 26.54 -29.09 -12.57
C PRO A 105 27.47 -30.16 -11.96
N VAL A 106 26.98 -30.83 -10.94
CA VAL A 106 27.60 -32.02 -10.34
C VAL A 106 26.75 -33.24 -10.73
N GLU A 107 27.33 -34.44 -10.85
CA GLU A 107 26.65 -35.65 -11.28
C GLU A 107 25.39 -36.04 -10.50
N ASN A 108 25.21 -35.54 -9.29
CA ASN A 108 23.97 -35.66 -8.51
C ASN A 108 23.27 -34.31 -8.40
N GLU A 109 22.10 -34.17 -8.96
CA GLU A 109 21.31 -32.91 -9.03
C GLU A 109 20.86 -32.29 -7.67
N VAL A 110 21.21 -32.92 -6.56
CA VAL A 110 20.79 -32.46 -5.20
C VAL A 110 21.57 -31.21 -4.76
N TYR A 111 22.80 -31.05 -5.23
CA TYR A 111 23.62 -29.87 -4.95
C TYR A 111 24.50 -29.51 -6.16
N LEU A 112 24.93 -28.26 -6.17
CA LEU A 112 25.82 -27.71 -7.20
C LEU A 112 27.04 -27.09 -6.53
N LYS A 113 28.12 -26.85 -7.30
CA LYS A 113 29.32 -26.16 -6.81
C LYS A 113 29.48 -24.80 -7.47
N ASP A 114 29.98 -23.84 -6.72
CA ASP A 114 30.50 -22.61 -7.31
C ASP A 114 31.96 -22.80 -7.83
N ILE A 115 32.50 -21.73 -8.40
CA ILE A 115 33.88 -21.72 -8.94
C ILE A 115 34.96 -21.97 -7.87
N GLU A 116 34.64 -21.77 -6.60
CA GLU A 116 35.51 -22.00 -5.47
C GLU A 116 35.34 -23.41 -4.86
N GLY A 117 34.37 -24.18 -5.38
CA GLY A 117 34.07 -25.54 -4.92
C GLY A 117 33.11 -25.64 -3.76
N ASN A 118 32.49 -24.51 -3.32
CA ASN A 118 31.50 -24.51 -2.27
C ASN A 118 30.21 -25.16 -2.71
N LEU A 119 29.54 -25.89 -1.81
CA LEU A 119 28.30 -26.61 -2.07
C LEU A 119 27.07 -25.72 -1.88
N PHE A 120 26.15 -25.76 -2.84
CA PHE A 120 24.87 -25.07 -2.82
C PHE A 120 23.72 -26.03 -3.06
N TYR A 121 22.71 -25.96 -2.24
CA TYR A 121 21.50 -26.80 -2.29
C TYR A 121 20.33 -26.02 -2.85
N LYS A 122 19.53 -26.68 -3.70
CA LYS A 122 18.35 -26.06 -4.28
C LYS A 122 17.29 -25.80 -3.22
N LEU A 123 16.71 -24.62 -3.23
CA LEU A 123 15.53 -24.28 -2.42
C LEU A 123 14.27 -24.51 -3.27
N GLU A 124 13.67 -25.69 -3.13
CA GLU A 124 12.69 -26.22 -4.09
C GLU A 124 11.48 -25.31 -4.34
N HIS A 125 11.01 -24.61 -3.33
CA HIS A 125 9.89 -23.65 -3.42
C HIS A 125 10.27 -22.28 -3.98
N GLN A 126 11.57 -22.07 -4.30
CA GLN A 126 12.06 -20.83 -4.88
C GLN A 126 12.62 -21.08 -6.27
N LYS A 127 12.09 -20.35 -7.27
CA LYS A 127 12.52 -20.50 -8.64
C LYS A 127 14.00 -20.10 -8.81
N ASP A 128 14.83 -21.06 -9.23
CA ASP A 128 16.24 -20.84 -9.58
C ASP A 128 17.10 -20.27 -8.42
N VAL A 129 16.79 -20.66 -7.18
CA VAL A 129 17.53 -20.24 -5.97
C VAL A 129 18.23 -21.43 -5.34
N TYR A 130 19.53 -21.27 -5.09
CA TYR A 130 20.39 -22.23 -4.41
C TYR A 130 21.00 -21.54 -3.19
N ILE A 131 21.09 -22.26 -2.06
CA ILE A 131 21.62 -21.74 -0.80
C ILE A 131 22.84 -22.55 -0.37
N ALA A 132 23.82 -21.88 0.25
CA ALA A 132 25.04 -22.51 0.73
C ALA A 132 24.74 -23.65 1.71
N SER A 133 25.61 -24.69 1.72
CA SER A 133 25.48 -25.87 2.58
C SER A 133 25.25 -25.51 4.05
N ARG A 134 25.99 -24.54 4.56
CA ARG A 134 25.85 -24.07 5.93
C ARG A 134 24.43 -23.60 6.27
N LEU A 135 23.84 -22.79 5.38
CA LEU A 135 22.49 -22.26 5.60
C LEU A 135 21.42 -23.35 5.39
N TRP A 136 21.67 -24.27 4.45
CA TRP A 136 20.81 -25.44 4.25
C TRP A 136 20.76 -26.30 5.50
N GLU A 137 21.89 -26.61 6.11
CA GLU A 137 21.97 -27.40 7.37
C GLU A 137 21.23 -26.70 8.53
N GLN A 138 21.33 -25.37 8.64
CA GLN A 138 20.59 -24.59 9.62
C GLN A 138 19.07 -24.66 9.39
N LEU A 139 18.63 -24.56 8.13
CA LEU A 139 17.23 -24.68 7.78
C LEU A 139 16.69 -26.08 8.10
N GLN A 140 17.41 -27.15 7.74
CA GLN A 140 17.01 -28.51 8.06
C GLN A 140 16.90 -28.74 9.56
N ALA A 141 17.86 -28.21 10.32
CA ALA A 141 17.82 -28.31 11.77
C ALA A 141 16.63 -27.53 12.38
N LEU A 142 16.26 -26.36 11.83
CA LEU A 142 15.05 -25.62 12.24
C LEU A 142 13.78 -26.40 11.95
N LEU A 143 13.66 -27.00 10.76
CA LEU A 143 12.50 -27.81 10.40
C LEU A 143 12.34 -29.04 11.32
N GLU A 144 13.45 -29.64 11.73
CA GLU A 144 13.44 -30.72 12.72
C GLU A 144 13.03 -30.24 14.13
N GLU A 145 13.49 -29.06 14.55
CA GLU A 145 12.99 -28.43 15.79
C GLU A 145 11.48 -28.25 15.78
N ILE A 146 10.92 -27.76 14.67
CA ILE A 146 9.46 -27.59 14.53
C ILE A 146 8.74 -28.94 14.65
N ARG A 147 9.29 -30.03 14.06
CA ARG A 147 8.73 -31.38 14.17
C ARG A 147 8.76 -31.93 15.61
N ILE A 148 9.85 -31.63 16.34
CA ILE A 148 10.01 -32.08 17.73
C ILE A 148 9.12 -31.30 18.70
N VAL A 149 9.11 -29.96 18.57
CA VAL A 149 8.37 -29.07 19.48
C VAL A 149 6.87 -29.12 19.21
N GLN A 150 6.45 -29.30 17.96
CA GLN A 150 5.05 -29.30 17.50
C GLN A 150 4.26 -28.06 17.98
N PRO A 151 4.75 -26.83 17.74
CA PRO A 151 4.06 -25.63 18.19
C PRO A 151 2.74 -25.44 17.44
N LYS A 152 1.70 -24.97 18.12
CA LYS A 152 0.43 -24.58 17.50
C LYS A 152 0.55 -23.24 16.76
N PHE A 153 1.35 -22.32 17.30
CA PHE A 153 1.61 -21.01 16.74
C PHE A 153 3.11 -20.84 16.45
N ILE A 154 3.44 -20.51 15.23
CA ILE A 154 4.80 -20.19 14.78
C ILE A 154 4.81 -18.71 14.38
N ILE A 155 5.60 -17.92 15.08
CA ILE A 155 5.74 -16.50 14.80
C ILE A 155 7.12 -16.29 14.18
N THR A 156 7.18 -15.79 12.95
CA THR A 156 8.45 -15.44 12.32
C THR A 156 8.65 -13.94 12.34
N THR A 157 9.80 -13.47 12.80
CA THR A 157 10.17 -12.05 12.81
C THR A 157 11.02 -11.73 11.59
N GLY A 158 10.65 -10.67 10.86
CA GLY A 158 11.39 -10.26 9.69
C GLY A 158 11.02 -11.00 8.40
N LYS A 159 11.76 -10.70 7.35
CA LYS A 159 11.48 -11.16 5.99
C LYS A 159 11.99 -12.56 5.66
N TRP A 160 12.97 -13.03 6.40
CA TRP A 160 13.66 -14.28 6.08
C TRP A 160 12.86 -15.51 6.48
N GLY A 161 12.15 -15.47 7.63
CA GLY A 161 11.23 -16.53 8.01
C GLY A 161 10.12 -16.73 6.99
N LEU A 162 9.57 -15.63 6.47
CA LEU A 162 8.59 -15.65 5.37
C LEU A 162 9.19 -16.28 4.10
N PHE A 163 10.42 -15.91 3.74
CA PHE A 163 11.10 -16.41 2.56
C PHE A 163 11.40 -17.90 2.64
N PHE A 164 12.03 -18.34 3.73
CA PHE A 164 12.49 -19.72 3.85
C PHE A 164 11.36 -20.72 4.11
N LEU A 165 10.38 -20.36 4.93
CA LEU A 165 9.39 -21.34 5.39
C LEU A 165 8.12 -21.38 4.53
N THR A 166 7.74 -20.26 3.89
CA THR A 166 6.41 -20.19 3.26
C THR A 166 6.42 -20.05 1.73
N GLY A 167 7.53 -19.66 1.14
CA GLY A 167 7.59 -19.36 -0.29
C GLY A 167 6.86 -18.06 -0.74
N CYS A 168 6.25 -17.32 0.19
CA CYS A 168 5.47 -16.11 -0.11
C CYS A 168 6.32 -14.89 -0.49
N SER A 169 7.63 -15.02 -0.55
CA SER A 169 8.56 -13.95 -0.92
C SER A 169 9.58 -14.50 -1.91
N THR A 170 10.12 -13.63 -2.77
CA THR A 170 11.09 -14.01 -3.81
C THR A 170 12.34 -13.15 -3.74
N LEU A 171 13.44 -13.60 -4.35
CA LEU A 171 14.65 -12.80 -4.53
C LEU A 171 14.51 -11.91 -5.76
N THR A 172 14.93 -10.63 -5.64
CA THR A 172 15.11 -9.73 -6.79
C THR A 172 16.56 -9.32 -6.95
N SER A 173 16.97 -9.06 -8.21
CA SER A 173 18.19 -8.32 -8.48
C SER A 173 17.99 -6.84 -8.16
N ASN A 174 18.94 -6.19 -7.49
CA ASN A 174 18.96 -4.73 -7.38
C ASN A 174 19.09 -4.11 -8.78
N GLN A 175 18.19 -3.20 -9.14
CA GLN A 175 18.37 -2.36 -10.32
C GLN A 175 19.64 -1.52 -10.12
N GLY A 176 20.66 -1.76 -10.95
CA GLY A 176 21.90 -0.99 -10.99
C GLY A 176 23.15 -1.64 -10.41
N LYS A 177 23.07 -2.82 -9.78
CA LYS A 177 24.23 -3.64 -9.42
C LYS A 177 24.03 -5.06 -9.94
N PRO A 178 24.75 -5.48 -10.98
CA PRO A 178 24.70 -6.87 -11.42
C PRO A 178 25.26 -7.77 -10.32
N GLY A 179 24.50 -8.73 -9.85
CA GLY A 179 25.02 -9.86 -9.11
C GLY A 179 24.53 -10.10 -7.67
N GLU A 180 23.82 -9.19 -7.00
CA GLU A 180 23.32 -9.45 -5.64
C GLU A 180 21.80 -9.60 -5.60
N PRO A 181 21.25 -10.82 -5.55
CA PRO A 181 19.83 -11.02 -5.32
C PRO A 181 19.49 -10.60 -3.88
N LYS A 182 18.46 -9.78 -3.70
CA LYS A 182 17.91 -9.41 -2.38
C LYS A 182 16.48 -9.90 -2.27
N PRO A 183 16.05 -10.39 -1.09
CA PRO A 183 14.67 -10.76 -0.90
C PRO A 183 13.77 -9.56 -1.12
N LEU A 184 12.71 -9.73 -1.87
CA LEU A 184 11.63 -8.76 -1.92
C LEU A 184 11.00 -8.67 -0.53
N GLY A 185 10.90 -7.46 -0.02
CA GLY A 185 10.19 -7.21 1.22
C GLY A 185 8.68 -7.40 1.05
N ALA A 186 8.25 -8.65 0.90
CA ALA A 186 6.84 -9.00 0.90
C ALA A 186 6.23 -8.94 2.31
N LEU A 187 7.05 -8.76 3.34
CA LEU A 187 6.61 -8.81 4.74
C LEU A 187 5.45 -7.84 5.05
N SER A 188 5.46 -6.63 4.48
CA SER A 188 4.36 -5.68 4.67
C SER A 188 3.01 -6.16 4.11
N LYS A 189 3.03 -7.07 3.13
CA LYS A 189 1.84 -7.69 2.52
C LYS A 189 1.35 -8.89 3.34
N PHE A 190 2.27 -9.77 3.71
CA PHE A 190 1.95 -11.03 4.38
C PHE A 190 1.98 -10.96 5.92
N ARG A 191 2.37 -9.83 6.48
CA ARG A 191 2.32 -9.58 7.91
C ARG A 191 0.95 -9.95 8.49
N SER A 192 0.96 -10.61 9.64
CA SER A 192 -0.28 -11.05 10.33
C SER A 192 -1.16 -12.04 9.55
N SER A 193 -0.69 -12.53 8.38
CA SER A 193 -1.36 -13.60 7.64
C SER A 193 -1.13 -14.96 8.30
N ILE A 194 -2.13 -15.82 8.25
CA ILE A 194 -2.02 -17.22 8.59
C ILE A 194 -1.50 -17.97 7.37
N LEU A 195 -0.30 -18.52 7.47
CA LEU A 195 0.39 -19.20 6.37
C LEU A 195 0.76 -20.64 6.77
N PRO A 196 0.82 -21.57 5.83
CA PRO A 196 1.42 -22.88 6.05
C PRO A 196 2.95 -22.82 5.88
N ILE A 197 3.66 -23.78 6.48
CA ILE A 197 5.01 -24.13 6.03
C ILE A 197 4.87 -24.76 4.65
N HIS A 198 5.76 -24.39 3.71
CA HIS A 198 5.66 -24.84 2.33
C HIS A 198 5.76 -26.37 2.22
N GLU A 199 4.92 -26.97 1.39
CA GLU A 199 4.75 -28.43 1.23
C GLU A 199 6.03 -29.17 0.80
N THR A 200 6.98 -28.49 0.15
CA THR A 200 8.29 -29.08 -0.26
C THR A 200 9.12 -29.56 0.95
N PHE A 201 8.83 -29.08 2.15
CA PHE A 201 9.49 -29.54 3.37
C PHE A 201 8.83 -30.75 4.04
N GLY A 202 7.81 -31.33 3.39
CA GLY A 202 7.05 -32.46 3.88
C GLY A 202 5.89 -32.04 4.80
N THR A 203 5.31 -33.03 5.46
CA THR A 203 4.13 -32.83 6.31
C THR A 203 4.55 -32.39 7.71
N PHE A 204 3.85 -31.39 8.22
CA PHE A 204 3.92 -30.93 9.60
C PHE A 204 2.58 -31.17 10.31
N HIS A 205 2.60 -31.14 11.65
CA HIS A 205 1.38 -31.08 12.45
C HIS A 205 0.59 -29.79 12.12
N GLU A 206 -0.68 -29.73 12.49
CA GLU A 206 -1.50 -28.52 12.33
C GLU A 206 -0.93 -27.36 13.14
N HIS A 207 -0.65 -26.24 12.45
CA HIS A 207 -0.06 -25.04 13.03
C HIS A 207 -0.52 -23.79 12.28
N VAL A 208 -0.44 -22.66 12.96
CA VAL A 208 -0.61 -21.32 12.41
C VAL A 208 0.75 -20.63 12.36
N LEU A 209 1.26 -20.32 11.16
CA LEU A 209 2.48 -19.53 10.99
C LEU A 209 2.11 -18.08 10.65
N ILE A 210 2.62 -17.14 11.45
CA ILE A 210 2.32 -15.71 11.32
C ILE A 210 3.62 -14.91 11.24
N PRO A 211 3.90 -14.26 10.10
CA PRO A 211 5.03 -13.33 9.98
C PRO A 211 4.68 -11.97 10.58
N ILE A 212 5.62 -11.40 11.32
CA ILE A 212 5.54 -10.05 11.90
C ILE A 212 6.81 -9.26 11.61
N TYR A 213 6.80 -7.96 11.86
CA TYR A 213 8.01 -7.14 11.72
C TYR A 213 9.09 -7.57 12.71
N HIS A 214 10.36 -7.44 12.30
CA HIS A 214 11.49 -7.65 13.17
C HIS A 214 11.63 -6.49 14.19
N THR A 215 12.05 -6.79 15.40
CA THR A 215 12.21 -5.80 16.49
C THR A 215 13.12 -4.62 16.12
N ILE A 216 14.16 -4.85 15.32
CA ILE A 216 15.04 -3.77 14.81
C ILE A 216 14.23 -2.74 14.00
N ASN A 217 13.26 -3.19 13.18
CA ASN A 217 12.40 -2.28 12.44
C ASN A 217 11.51 -1.44 13.37
N ALA A 218 11.07 -2.03 14.48
CA ALA A 218 10.30 -1.33 15.50
C ALA A 218 11.13 -0.27 16.23
N MET A 219 12.40 -0.56 16.51
CA MET A 219 13.30 0.40 17.17
C MET A 219 13.63 1.62 16.30
N THR A 220 13.71 1.44 14.99
CA THR A 220 14.09 2.49 14.04
C THR A 220 12.92 3.26 13.43
N MET A 221 11.72 2.68 13.45
CA MET A 221 10.52 3.22 12.81
C MET A 221 9.32 3.13 13.75
N PRO A 222 8.90 4.24 14.41
CA PRO A 222 7.81 4.23 15.40
C PRO A 222 6.48 3.65 14.86
N ASP A 223 6.14 3.94 13.60
CA ASP A 223 4.92 3.41 12.98
C ASP A 223 4.95 1.86 12.91
N LYS A 224 6.12 1.27 12.66
CA LYS A 224 6.29 -0.19 12.65
C LYS A 224 6.28 -0.81 14.04
N ALA A 225 6.76 -0.07 15.05
CA ALA A 225 6.64 -0.50 16.45
C ALA A 225 5.18 -0.66 16.86
N TYR A 226 4.37 0.32 16.53
CA TYR A 226 2.94 0.30 16.82
C TYR A 226 2.21 -0.85 16.09
N ILE A 227 2.50 -1.03 14.79
CA ILE A 227 1.94 -2.13 14.00
C ILE A 227 2.36 -3.49 14.57
N MET A 228 3.63 -3.65 14.95
CA MET A 228 4.13 -4.90 15.55
C MET A 228 3.45 -5.20 16.88
N ASP A 229 3.18 -4.18 17.69
CA ASP A 229 2.46 -4.32 18.96
C ASP A 229 1.04 -4.84 18.71
N LEU A 230 0.32 -4.30 17.71
CA LEU A 230 -0.99 -4.78 17.28
C LEU A 230 -0.95 -6.24 16.78
N ASP A 231 0.08 -6.60 15.98
CA ASP A 231 0.23 -7.98 15.50
C ASP A 231 0.42 -8.97 16.63
N ILE A 232 1.29 -8.64 17.59
CA ILE A 232 1.56 -9.50 18.75
C ILE A 232 0.29 -9.71 19.58
N GLN A 233 -0.48 -8.64 19.75
CA GLN A 233 -1.69 -8.70 20.52
C GLN A 233 -2.77 -9.55 19.85
N LYS A 234 -2.90 -9.43 18.51
CA LYS A 234 -3.74 -10.32 17.73
C LYS A 234 -3.33 -11.79 17.93
N VAL A 235 -2.03 -12.09 17.85
CA VAL A 235 -1.53 -13.45 18.09
C VAL A 235 -1.85 -13.94 19.50
N CYS A 236 -1.68 -13.08 20.52
CA CYS A 236 -2.02 -13.43 21.90
C CYS A 236 -3.51 -13.75 22.03
N TRP A 237 -4.37 -12.95 21.44
CA TRP A 237 -5.81 -13.16 21.42
C TRP A 237 -6.18 -14.46 20.70
N MET A 238 -5.67 -14.70 19.49
CA MET A 238 -5.87 -15.96 18.74
C MET A 238 -5.44 -17.18 19.55
N TYR A 239 -4.28 -17.10 20.21
CA TYR A 239 -3.80 -18.18 21.06
C TYR A 239 -4.76 -18.49 22.21
N GLN A 240 -5.30 -17.48 22.88
CA GLN A 240 -6.26 -17.69 23.95
C GLN A 240 -7.57 -18.29 23.43
N GLN A 241 -8.10 -17.78 22.32
CA GLN A 241 -9.30 -18.31 21.70
C GLN A 241 -9.11 -19.76 21.19
N SER A 242 -7.92 -20.10 20.71
CA SER A 242 -7.62 -21.45 20.22
C SER A 242 -7.76 -22.54 21.28
N LYS A 243 -7.73 -22.19 22.57
CA LYS A 243 -7.97 -23.16 23.69
C LYS A 243 -9.41 -23.68 23.70
N SER A 244 -10.36 -22.87 23.23
CA SER A 244 -11.78 -23.25 23.12
C SER A 244 -12.18 -23.69 21.72
N LEU A 245 -11.72 -22.94 20.68
CA LEU A 245 -12.11 -23.16 19.28
C LEU A 245 -11.28 -24.25 18.59
N GLY A 246 -10.08 -24.54 19.12
CA GLY A 246 -9.10 -25.39 18.46
C GLY A 246 -8.33 -24.68 17.34
N ILE A 247 -7.17 -25.21 16.99
CA ILE A 247 -6.31 -24.63 15.94
C ILE A 247 -6.92 -24.75 14.54
N GLY A 248 -7.72 -25.78 14.30
CA GLY A 248 -8.40 -26.04 13.03
C GLY A 248 -9.31 -24.90 12.57
N TYR A 249 -9.87 -24.13 13.50
CA TYR A 249 -10.67 -22.95 13.20
C TYR A 249 -9.89 -21.91 12.38
N TYR A 250 -8.62 -21.70 12.71
CA TYR A 250 -7.75 -20.73 12.01
C TYR A 250 -7.21 -21.25 10.68
N ILE A 251 -7.03 -22.55 10.54
CA ILE A 251 -6.45 -23.17 9.36
C ILE A 251 -7.51 -23.39 8.27
N ARG A 252 -8.72 -23.73 8.68
CA ARG A 252 -9.85 -24.03 7.79
C ARG A 252 -11.08 -23.20 8.14
N PRO A 253 -11.05 -21.87 7.86
CA PRO A 253 -12.19 -21.02 8.13
C PRO A 253 -13.39 -21.43 7.25
N ASP A 254 -14.57 -21.45 7.85
CA ASP A 254 -15.82 -21.70 7.14
C ASP A 254 -16.24 -20.41 6.39
N LYS A 255 -15.78 -20.26 5.14
CA LYS A 255 -16.11 -19.11 4.26
C LYS A 255 -16.65 -19.62 2.93
N GLU A 256 -17.83 -19.14 2.55
CA GLU A 256 -18.50 -19.46 1.30
C GLU A 256 -18.40 -18.29 0.31
N TYR A 257 -17.97 -18.57 -0.93
CA TYR A 257 -17.92 -17.58 -2.01
C TYR A 257 -18.77 -18.04 -3.18
N ILE A 258 -19.91 -17.36 -3.38
CA ILE A 258 -20.88 -17.67 -4.41
C ILE A 258 -20.51 -16.89 -5.68
N ILE A 259 -20.52 -17.57 -6.83
CA ILE A 259 -20.34 -16.94 -8.13
C ILE A 259 -21.66 -16.92 -8.85
N GLY A 260 -22.26 -15.73 -8.97
CA GLY A 260 -23.51 -15.48 -9.68
C GLY A 260 -23.32 -15.33 -11.19
N ASN A 261 -22.66 -16.30 -11.84
CA ASN A 261 -22.34 -16.29 -13.26
C ASN A 261 -23.47 -16.86 -14.17
N THR A 262 -24.62 -17.18 -13.60
CA THR A 262 -25.85 -17.46 -14.32
C THR A 262 -26.99 -16.63 -13.73
N LYS A 263 -28.00 -16.33 -14.53
CA LYS A 263 -29.15 -15.52 -14.12
C LYS A 263 -29.82 -16.08 -12.86
N GLU A 264 -30.03 -17.39 -12.81
CA GLU A 264 -30.67 -18.07 -11.69
C GLU A 264 -29.89 -17.86 -10.39
N LYS A 265 -28.56 -18.02 -10.44
CA LYS A 265 -27.69 -17.84 -9.26
C LYS A 265 -27.66 -16.38 -8.82
N ALA A 266 -27.49 -15.43 -9.77
CA ALA A 266 -27.48 -14.01 -9.48
C ALA A 266 -28.80 -13.55 -8.85
N LEU A 267 -29.92 -13.88 -9.48
CA LEU A 267 -31.24 -13.51 -8.97
C LEU A 267 -31.57 -14.20 -7.66
N SER A 268 -31.13 -15.46 -7.46
CA SER A 268 -31.32 -16.17 -6.19
C SER A 268 -30.70 -15.42 -5.01
N TYR A 269 -29.44 -14.99 -5.14
CA TYR A 269 -28.75 -14.26 -4.08
C TYR A 269 -29.35 -12.86 -3.86
N LEU A 270 -29.65 -12.14 -4.94
CA LEU A 270 -30.29 -10.81 -4.84
C LEU A 270 -31.67 -10.87 -4.20
N ASN A 271 -32.47 -11.91 -4.49
CA ASN A 271 -33.75 -12.12 -3.85
C ASN A 271 -33.61 -12.52 -2.37
N GLU A 272 -32.56 -13.24 -2.01
CA GLU A 272 -32.22 -13.53 -0.62
C GLU A 272 -31.97 -12.22 0.16
N LEU A 273 -31.15 -11.30 -0.39
CA LEU A 273 -30.94 -9.97 0.18
C LEU A 273 -32.27 -9.21 0.36
N LEU A 274 -33.08 -9.13 -0.69
CA LEU A 274 -34.38 -8.46 -0.62
C LEU A 274 -35.32 -9.08 0.43
N ASN A 275 -35.25 -10.38 0.65
CA ASN A 275 -36.02 -11.03 1.70
C ASN A 275 -35.48 -10.68 3.10
N LYS A 276 -34.18 -10.55 3.28
CA LYS A 276 -33.58 -10.04 4.52
C LYS A 276 -34.07 -8.61 4.81
N PHE A 277 -34.09 -7.74 3.79
CA PHE A 277 -34.55 -6.35 3.93
C PHE A 277 -36.01 -6.20 4.35
N LYS A 278 -36.86 -7.19 4.05
CA LYS A 278 -38.25 -7.22 4.55
C LYS A 278 -38.33 -7.43 6.06
N LEU A 279 -37.28 -8.00 6.66
CA LEU A 279 -37.24 -8.31 8.09
C LEU A 279 -36.64 -7.19 8.92
N ALA A 280 -35.52 -6.61 8.46
CA ALA A 280 -34.81 -5.55 9.18
C ALA A 280 -33.82 -4.79 8.25
N PRO A 281 -33.42 -3.57 8.60
CA PRO A 281 -32.25 -2.93 8.00
C PRO A 281 -31.02 -3.84 8.14
N THR A 282 -30.29 -4.01 7.05
CA THR A 282 -29.18 -4.98 6.95
C THR A 282 -27.94 -4.29 6.38
N LEU A 283 -26.81 -4.42 7.07
CA LEU A 283 -25.51 -4.01 6.56
C LEU A 283 -25.14 -4.91 5.38
N VAL A 284 -24.84 -4.30 4.24
CA VAL A 284 -24.41 -5.00 3.04
C VAL A 284 -23.10 -4.39 2.54
N SER A 285 -22.04 -5.16 2.60
CA SER A 285 -20.77 -4.80 1.97
C SER A 285 -20.89 -4.94 0.46
N ILE A 286 -20.49 -3.90 -0.25
CA ILE A 286 -20.58 -3.78 -1.69
C ILE A 286 -19.24 -3.32 -2.23
N ASP A 287 -18.75 -3.99 -3.28
CA ASP A 287 -17.48 -3.67 -3.94
C ASP A 287 -17.60 -3.96 -5.44
N ILE A 288 -16.99 -3.12 -6.29
CA ILE A 288 -16.92 -3.37 -7.73
C ILE A 288 -15.49 -3.55 -8.19
N GLU A 289 -15.32 -4.42 -9.16
CA GLU A 289 -14.14 -4.41 -10.00
C GLU A 289 -14.44 -3.77 -11.36
N THR A 290 -13.48 -3.01 -11.87
CA THR A 290 -13.67 -2.28 -13.12
C THR A 290 -12.69 -2.74 -14.20
N PHE A 291 -13.14 -2.61 -15.44
CA PHE A 291 -12.37 -2.96 -16.61
C PHE A 291 -11.87 -1.69 -17.31
N PHE A 292 -10.54 -1.52 -17.42
CA PHE A 292 -9.90 -0.34 -18.02
C PHE A 292 -10.44 1.01 -17.51
N MET A 293 -10.88 1.08 -16.26
CA MET A 293 -11.50 2.30 -15.69
C MET A 293 -12.72 2.79 -16.52
N SER A 294 -13.41 1.93 -17.23
CA SER A 294 -14.51 2.32 -18.12
C SER A 294 -15.85 1.67 -17.79
N THR A 295 -15.83 0.38 -17.44
CA THR A 295 -17.03 -0.41 -17.18
C THR A 295 -16.90 -1.19 -15.89
N ILE A 296 -18.04 -1.56 -15.29
CA ILE A 296 -18.07 -2.50 -14.17
C ILE A 296 -17.84 -3.90 -14.74
N ASP A 297 -16.85 -4.60 -14.22
CA ASP A 297 -16.51 -5.97 -14.58
C ASP A 297 -17.29 -6.99 -13.76
N CYS A 298 -17.37 -6.73 -12.46
CA CYS A 298 -18.21 -7.49 -11.54
C CYS A 298 -18.60 -6.63 -10.33
N ILE A 299 -19.66 -7.06 -9.65
CA ILE A 299 -20.10 -6.48 -8.38
C ILE A 299 -20.21 -7.56 -7.33
N GLY A 300 -19.63 -7.29 -6.16
CA GLY A 300 -19.65 -8.14 -4.98
C GLY A 300 -20.65 -7.67 -3.94
N PHE A 301 -21.17 -8.62 -3.19
CA PHE A 301 -22.05 -8.39 -2.05
C PHE A 301 -21.73 -9.35 -0.91
N ALA A 302 -21.76 -8.87 0.32
CA ALA A 302 -21.75 -9.69 1.53
C ALA A 302 -22.62 -9.04 2.61
N TYR A 303 -23.47 -9.81 3.25
CA TYR A 303 -24.25 -9.40 4.43
C TYR A 303 -23.89 -10.23 5.69
N GLU A 304 -22.97 -11.17 5.51
CA GLU A 304 -22.32 -11.95 6.55
C GLU A 304 -20.82 -12.02 6.23
N SER A 305 -19.95 -11.91 7.22
CA SER A 305 -18.50 -11.85 7.01
C SER A 305 -17.88 -13.17 6.51
N ASN A 306 -18.62 -14.25 6.60
CA ASN A 306 -18.21 -15.58 6.10
C ASN A 306 -18.88 -16.00 4.78
N ARG A 307 -19.77 -15.18 4.21
CA ARG A 307 -20.50 -15.52 2.99
C ARG A 307 -20.64 -14.34 2.05
N GLY A 308 -19.97 -14.41 0.90
CA GLY A 308 -19.99 -13.37 -0.15
C GLY A 308 -20.44 -13.89 -1.49
N CYS A 309 -21.00 -13.00 -2.32
CA CYS A 309 -21.39 -13.29 -3.69
C CYS A 309 -20.74 -12.29 -4.64
N CYS A 310 -20.25 -12.76 -5.78
CA CYS A 310 -19.84 -11.91 -6.90
C CYS A 310 -20.71 -12.19 -8.11
N ILE A 311 -21.24 -11.14 -8.70
CA ILE A 311 -22.01 -11.19 -9.96
C ILE A 311 -21.13 -10.58 -11.06
N PRO A 312 -20.57 -11.40 -11.96
CA PRO A 312 -19.71 -10.93 -13.04
C PRO A 312 -20.52 -10.47 -14.25
N PHE A 313 -20.00 -9.48 -15.00
CA PHE A 313 -20.55 -8.99 -16.26
C PHE A 313 -19.71 -9.37 -17.48
N ALA A 314 -18.40 -9.57 -17.30
CA ALA A 314 -17.49 -9.89 -18.38
C ALA A 314 -16.80 -11.24 -18.21
N SER A 315 -16.63 -11.95 -19.34
CA SER A 315 -15.85 -13.17 -19.44
C SER A 315 -14.35 -12.90 -19.58
N LYS A 316 -13.54 -13.97 -19.65
CA LYS A 316 -12.09 -13.90 -19.95
C LYS A 316 -11.79 -13.10 -21.22
N ASP A 317 -12.62 -13.25 -22.24
CA ASP A 317 -12.44 -12.62 -23.56
C ASP A 317 -13.07 -11.22 -23.62
N LYS A 318 -13.49 -10.68 -22.48
CA LYS A 318 -14.10 -9.34 -22.34
C LYS A 318 -15.49 -9.20 -23.02
N ALA A 319 -16.04 -10.29 -23.47
CA ALA A 319 -17.42 -10.34 -23.92
C ALA A 319 -18.39 -10.35 -22.73
N SER A 320 -19.59 -9.81 -22.90
CA SER A 320 -20.64 -9.93 -21.90
C SER A 320 -20.93 -11.41 -21.61
N LEU A 321 -21.11 -11.75 -20.36
CA LEU A 321 -21.57 -13.08 -19.92
C LEU A 321 -23.06 -13.29 -20.15
N TRP A 322 -23.79 -12.21 -20.34
CA TRP A 322 -25.23 -12.16 -20.35
C TRP A 322 -25.79 -11.90 -21.75
N SER A 323 -26.97 -12.43 -22.04
CA SER A 323 -27.83 -11.85 -23.09
C SER A 323 -28.25 -10.44 -22.66
N ILE A 324 -28.63 -9.59 -23.59
CA ILE A 324 -29.06 -8.21 -23.25
C ILE A 324 -30.24 -8.27 -22.28
N GLU A 325 -31.19 -9.19 -22.55
CA GLU A 325 -32.39 -9.38 -21.74
C GLU A 325 -32.03 -9.82 -20.29
N ASP A 326 -31.15 -10.76 -20.15
CA ASP A 326 -30.71 -11.26 -18.84
C ASP A 326 -29.92 -10.21 -18.08
N GLU A 327 -29.02 -9.45 -18.75
CA GLU A 327 -28.25 -8.38 -18.13
C GLU A 327 -29.22 -7.27 -17.63
N VAL A 328 -30.20 -6.87 -18.41
CA VAL A 328 -31.19 -5.88 -17.97
C VAL A 328 -31.94 -6.38 -16.73
N GLU A 329 -32.36 -7.64 -16.69
CA GLU A 329 -33.06 -8.21 -15.53
C GLU A 329 -32.20 -8.22 -14.30
N VAL A 330 -30.93 -8.68 -14.43
CA VAL A 330 -29.97 -8.74 -13.32
C VAL A 330 -29.62 -7.33 -12.80
N VAL A 331 -29.32 -6.36 -13.70
CA VAL A 331 -29.04 -4.97 -13.31
C VAL A 331 -30.26 -4.30 -12.68
N THR A 332 -31.47 -4.60 -13.16
CA THR A 332 -32.72 -4.12 -12.55
C THR A 332 -32.85 -4.64 -11.12
N LYS A 333 -32.54 -5.91 -10.90
CA LYS A 333 -32.59 -6.51 -9.57
C LYS A 333 -31.47 -5.95 -8.65
N ILE A 334 -30.28 -5.70 -9.18
CA ILE A 334 -29.22 -5.00 -8.45
C ILE A 334 -29.68 -3.59 -8.05
N ARG A 335 -30.35 -2.86 -8.94
CA ARG A 335 -30.94 -1.55 -8.61
C ARG A 335 -31.92 -1.65 -7.46
N GLU A 336 -32.84 -2.66 -7.47
CA GLU A 336 -33.76 -2.87 -6.34
C GLU A 336 -33.04 -3.06 -5.02
N VAL A 337 -31.95 -3.83 -5.01
CA VAL A 337 -31.12 -4.04 -3.83
C VAL A 337 -30.45 -2.75 -3.38
N LEU A 338 -29.74 -2.07 -4.30
CA LEU A 338 -28.96 -0.87 -4.00
C LEU A 338 -29.83 0.32 -3.56
N THR A 339 -31.07 0.42 -4.05
CA THR A 339 -31.97 1.53 -3.70
C THR A 339 -32.98 1.18 -2.60
N HIS A 340 -32.90 -0.04 -2.05
CA HIS A 340 -33.80 -0.45 -0.97
C HIS A 340 -33.52 0.31 0.33
N PRO A 341 -34.52 0.89 1.01
CA PRO A 341 -34.29 1.71 2.21
C PRO A 341 -33.66 0.95 3.39
N ASN A 342 -33.81 -0.36 3.42
CA ASN A 342 -33.21 -1.24 4.44
C ASN A 342 -31.87 -1.82 4.02
N CYS A 343 -31.31 -1.45 2.85
CA CYS A 343 -29.94 -1.76 2.46
C CYS A 343 -29.02 -0.71 3.08
N LEU A 344 -28.29 -1.09 4.12
CA LEU A 344 -27.28 -0.23 4.75
C LEU A 344 -25.94 -0.48 4.09
N HIS A 345 -25.54 0.46 3.21
CA HIS A 345 -24.34 0.30 2.38
C HIS A 345 -23.06 0.38 3.16
N VAL A 346 -22.22 -0.62 3.02
CA VAL A 346 -20.85 -0.69 3.57
C VAL A 346 -19.86 -0.76 2.41
N GLY A 347 -18.83 0.06 2.45
CA GLY A 347 -17.77 0.03 1.44
C GLY A 347 -16.39 0.30 2.00
N GLN A 348 -15.40 0.14 1.13
CA GLN A 348 -14.00 0.49 1.37
C GLN A 348 -13.56 1.49 0.30
N ASN A 349 -13.44 2.79 0.63
CA ASN A 349 -13.26 3.87 -0.34
C ASN A 349 -14.47 3.95 -1.30
N TYR A 350 -15.64 3.86 -0.73
CA TYR A 350 -16.91 3.69 -1.45
C TYR A 350 -17.27 4.85 -2.39
N GLN A 351 -16.58 6.01 -2.26
CA GLN A 351 -16.66 7.09 -3.25
C GLN A 351 -16.35 6.62 -4.67
N TYR A 352 -15.48 5.62 -4.83
CA TYR A 352 -15.15 5.03 -6.13
C TYR A 352 -16.37 4.34 -6.73
N ASP A 353 -16.99 3.44 -6.00
CA ASP A 353 -18.12 2.63 -6.42
C ASP A 353 -19.35 3.49 -6.73
N CYS A 354 -19.65 4.47 -5.85
CA CYS A 354 -20.75 5.41 -6.02
C CYS A 354 -20.67 6.17 -7.37
N GLN A 355 -19.49 6.57 -7.81
CA GLN A 355 -19.32 7.28 -9.09
C GLN A 355 -19.64 6.38 -10.29
N TYR A 356 -19.27 5.09 -10.23
CA TYR A 356 -19.58 4.12 -11.28
C TYR A 356 -21.08 3.80 -11.33
N PHE A 357 -21.72 3.58 -10.19
CA PHE A 357 -23.16 3.35 -10.11
C PHE A 357 -23.93 4.53 -10.68
N TYR A 358 -23.55 5.75 -10.31
CA TYR A 358 -24.20 6.94 -10.83
C TYR A 358 -24.01 7.08 -12.35
N LYS A 359 -22.78 6.96 -12.84
CA LYS A 359 -22.46 7.26 -14.25
C LYS A 359 -22.94 6.16 -15.21
N LEU A 360 -22.79 4.90 -14.85
CA LEU A 360 -23.11 3.78 -15.76
C LEU A 360 -24.53 3.29 -15.64
N TRP A 361 -25.07 3.27 -14.43
CA TRP A 361 -26.40 2.73 -14.17
C TRP A 361 -27.43 3.77 -13.74
N ASN A 362 -27.03 5.03 -13.61
CA ASN A 362 -27.86 6.11 -13.08
C ASN A 362 -28.49 5.73 -11.73
N ILE A 363 -27.71 5.15 -10.83
CA ILE A 363 -28.08 4.79 -9.48
C ILE A 363 -27.31 5.69 -8.52
N ASP A 364 -28.03 6.54 -7.78
CA ASP A 364 -27.47 7.36 -6.71
C ASP A 364 -27.55 6.57 -5.41
N VAL A 365 -26.39 6.30 -4.82
CA VAL A 365 -26.26 5.58 -3.56
C VAL A 365 -25.38 6.34 -2.59
N ARG A 366 -25.63 6.13 -1.29
CA ARG A 366 -24.87 6.75 -0.20
C ARG A 366 -24.36 5.67 0.74
N PRO A 367 -23.13 5.79 1.25
CA PRO A 367 -22.67 4.87 2.26
C PRO A 367 -23.43 5.07 3.58
N THR A 368 -23.64 3.98 4.29
CA THR A 368 -23.92 4.00 5.73
C THR A 368 -22.61 3.94 6.49
N HIS A 369 -21.63 3.19 5.94
CA HIS A 369 -20.29 3.11 6.50
C HIS A 369 -19.23 2.99 5.40
N ASP A 370 -18.05 3.58 5.66
CA ASP A 370 -16.83 3.38 4.86
C ASP A 370 -15.67 3.03 5.81
N THR A 371 -15.16 1.81 5.65
CA THR A 371 -14.11 1.27 6.52
C THR A 371 -12.80 2.05 6.41
N MET A 372 -12.48 2.63 5.23
CA MET A 372 -11.29 3.47 5.06
C MET A 372 -11.43 4.78 5.83
N VAL A 373 -12.61 5.39 5.84
CA VAL A 373 -12.89 6.65 6.54
C VAL A 373 -12.80 6.41 8.05
N LEU A 374 -13.47 5.38 8.57
CA LEU A 374 -13.48 5.08 9.99
C LEU A 374 -12.07 4.71 10.51
N HIS A 375 -11.34 3.85 9.79
CA HIS A 375 -9.96 3.54 10.14
C HIS A 375 -9.07 4.78 10.11
N HIS A 376 -9.27 5.69 9.15
CA HIS A 376 -8.49 6.92 9.07
C HIS A 376 -8.70 7.83 10.28
N LEU A 377 -9.89 7.92 10.81
CA LEU A 377 -10.18 8.70 12.01
C LEU A 377 -9.51 8.10 13.25
N LEU A 378 -9.53 6.77 13.36
CA LEU A 378 -8.88 6.06 14.47
C LEU A 378 -7.35 6.06 14.35
N HIS A 379 -6.81 5.92 13.13
CA HIS A 379 -5.38 5.71 12.86
C HIS A 379 -4.90 6.47 11.61
N ASN A 380 -4.90 7.79 11.68
CA ASN A 380 -4.66 8.68 10.53
C ASN A 380 -3.31 8.51 9.80
N LYS A 381 -2.30 7.93 10.46
CA LYS A 381 -0.94 7.72 9.91
C LYS A 381 -0.70 6.31 9.36
N LEU A 382 -1.57 5.36 9.67
CA LEU A 382 -1.42 3.99 9.19
C LEU A 382 -1.88 3.85 7.73
N PRO A 383 -1.42 2.80 7.01
CA PRO A 383 -1.97 2.42 5.71
C PRO A 383 -3.48 2.17 5.79
N LYS A 384 -4.17 2.41 4.68
CA LYS A 384 -5.64 2.41 4.62
C LYS A 384 -6.20 1.45 3.57
N ASP A 385 -5.34 0.67 2.92
CA ASP A 385 -5.80 -0.35 1.98
C ASP A 385 -6.46 -1.53 2.73
N LEU A 386 -7.44 -2.16 2.07
CA LEU A 386 -8.24 -3.22 2.70
C LEU A 386 -7.39 -4.39 3.22
N ALA A 387 -6.30 -4.74 2.52
CA ALA A 387 -5.45 -5.84 2.97
C ALA A 387 -4.76 -5.49 4.29
N PHE A 388 -4.34 -4.23 4.46
CA PHE A 388 -3.78 -3.76 5.72
C PHE A 388 -4.84 -3.76 6.83
N LEU A 389 -6.05 -3.26 6.56
CA LEU A 389 -7.14 -3.25 7.52
C LEU A 389 -7.51 -4.68 7.95
N ALA A 390 -7.69 -5.58 6.97
CA ALA A 390 -8.00 -6.98 7.24
C ALA A 390 -6.89 -7.66 8.06
N SER A 391 -5.62 -7.34 7.80
CA SER A 391 -4.50 -7.86 8.60
C SER A 391 -4.55 -7.45 10.07
N LEU A 392 -5.12 -6.26 10.35
CA LEU A 392 -5.28 -5.77 11.72
C LEU A 392 -6.54 -6.31 12.40
N TYR A 393 -7.67 -6.27 11.70
CA TYR A 393 -9.00 -6.39 12.30
C TYR A 393 -9.65 -7.75 12.09
N CYS A 394 -9.35 -8.45 10.98
CA CYS A 394 -9.95 -9.77 10.76
C CYS A 394 -9.27 -10.84 11.60
N GLU A 395 -10.07 -11.70 12.19
CA GLU A 395 -9.60 -12.79 13.05
C GLU A 395 -8.80 -13.81 12.25
N VAL A 396 -9.37 -14.31 11.17
CA VAL A 396 -8.73 -15.26 10.27
C VAL A 396 -8.34 -14.55 8.98
N TYR A 397 -7.08 -14.15 8.90
CA TYR A 397 -6.55 -13.39 7.79
C TYR A 397 -5.50 -14.18 7.01
N SER A 398 -5.68 -14.23 5.69
CA SER A 398 -4.65 -14.63 4.74
C SER A 398 -4.60 -13.63 3.60
N TYR A 399 -3.40 -13.20 3.20
CA TYR A 399 -3.25 -12.22 2.13
C TYR A 399 -3.74 -12.78 0.79
N TRP A 400 -4.75 -12.15 0.23
CA TRP A 400 -5.41 -12.59 -1.03
C TRP A 400 -5.20 -11.62 -2.21
N LYS A 401 -4.69 -10.42 -1.98
CA LYS A 401 -4.54 -9.40 -3.06
C LYS A 401 -3.60 -9.83 -4.19
N GLY A 402 -2.72 -10.81 -3.96
CA GLY A 402 -1.90 -11.43 -4.99
C GLY A 402 -2.67 -12.35 -5.95
N GLU A 403 -3.85 -12.82 -5.57
CA GLU A 403 -4.71 -13.64 -6.43
C GLU A 403 -5.19 -12.86 -7.67
N ARG A 404 -5.27 -11.54 -7.57
CA ARG A 404 -5.61 -10.67 -8.70
C ARG A 404 -4.66 -10.82 -9.89
N ASP A 405 -3.39 -11.10 -9.66
CA ASP A 405 -2.39 -11.24 -10.72
C ASP A 405 -2.56 -12.55 -11.50
N GLY A 406 -3.18 -13.57 -10.90
CA GLY A 406 -3.51 -14.87 -11.52
C GLY A 406 -4.75 -14.84 -12.45
N THR A 407 -5.50 -13.76 -12.47
CA THR A 407 -6.79 -13.63 -13.20
C THR A 407 -6.67 -13.73 -14.74
N LYS A 408 -5.46 -13.65 -15.28
CA LYS A 408 -5.22 -13.82 -16.72
C LYS A 408 -5.54 -15.23 -17.23
N GLU A 409 -5.47 -16.22 -16.35
CA GLU A 409 -5.68 -17.64 -16.69
C GLU A 409 -7.09 -18.12 -16.31
N ASN A 410 -7.63 -17.67 -15.18
CA ASN A 410 -8.97 -18.04 -14.70
C ASN A 410 -9.75 -16.82 -14.19
N PRO A 411 -10.84 -16.41 -14.87
CA PRO A 411 -11.69 -15.28 -14.43
C PRO A 411 -12.37 -15.54 -13.09
N GLU A 412 -12.67 -16.80 -12.74
CA GLU A 412 -13.30 -17.14 -11.46
C GLU A 412 -12.46 -16.72 -10.25
N THR A 413 -11.14 -16.74 -10.39
CA THR A 413 -10.23 -16.24 -9.34
C THR A 413 -10.50 -14.79 -9.00
N ARG A 414 -10.81 -13.95 -10.01
CA ARG A 414 -11.16 -12.54 -9.82
C ARG A 414 -12.52 -12.36 -9.18
N TRP A 415 -13.47 -13.21 -9.52
CA TRP A 415 -14.82 -13.15 -8.95
C TRP A 415 -14.82 -13.58 -7.47
N ILE A 416 -14.06 -14.63 -7.15
CA ILE A 416 -13.81 -15.04 -5.76
C ILE A 416 -13.07 -13.93 -4.99
N TYR A 417 -12.09 -13.28 -5.63
CA TYR A 417 -11.36 -12.16 -5.07
C TYR A 417 -12.30 -11.01 -4.66
N ASN A 418 -13.23 -10.60 -5.53
CA ASN A 418 -14.21 -9.55 -5.26
C ASN A 418 -15.18 -9.95 -4.13
N ALA A 419 -15.66 -11.21 -4.10
CA ALA A 419 -16.48 -11.72 -2.99
C ALA A 419 -15.70 -11.71 -1.66
N LYS A 420 -14.39 -12.03 -1.67
CA LYS A 420 -13.51 -11.91 -0.50
C LYS A 420 -13.40 -10.46 -0.02
N ASP A 421 -13.25 -9.50 -0.94
CA ASP A 421 -13.19 -8.08 -0.59
C ASP A 421 -14.44 -7.65 0.18
N CYS A 422 -15.62 -8.06 -0.24
CA CYS A 422 -16.86 -7.78 0.48
C CYS A 422 -16.91 -8.42 1.87
N CYS A 423 -16.53 -9.70 2.00
CA CYS A 423 -16.51 -10.39 3.29
C CYS A 423 -15.54 -9.73 4.27
N TYR A 424 -14.31 -9.44 3.83
CA TYR A 424 -13.33 -8.78 4.68
C TYR A 424 -13.72 -7.34 5.03
N THR A 425 -14.34 -6.61 4.12
CA THR A 425 -14.83 -5.25 4.41
C THR A 425 -15.87 -5.26 5.51
N LEU A 426 -16.78 -6.24 5.52
CA LEU A 426 -17.80 -6.37 6.55
C LEU A 426 -17.18 -6.76 7.91
N GLU A 427 -16.29 -7.76 7.93
CA GLU A 427 -15.58 -8.18 9.14
C GLU A 427 -14.74 -7.04 9.74
N VAL A 428 -14.05 -6.26 8.90
CA VAL A 428 -13.32 -5.05 9.31
C VAL A 428 -14.26 -4.02 9.92
N LEU A 429 -15.42 -3.79 9.32
CA LEU A 429 -16.40 -2.83 9.83
C LEU A 429 -16.90 -3.21 11.21
N GLU A 430 -17.25 -4.49 11.43
CA GLU A 430 -17.74 -4.98 12.71
C GLU A 430 -16.77 -4.62 13.84
N VAL A 431 -15.47 -4.87 13.66
CA VAL A 431 -14.44 -4.53 14.64
C VAL A 431 -14.26 -3.02 14.80
N LEU A 432 -14.25 -2.26 13.69
CA LEU A 432 -14.10 -0.82 13.74
C LEU A 432 -15.27 -0.11 14.45
N LEU A 433 -16.49 -0.60 14.25
CA LEU A 433 -17.66 -0.10 14.97
C LEU A 433 -17.58 -0.41 16.45
N ASP A 434 -17.13 -1.60 16.81
CA ASP A 434 -16.89 -1.98 18.20
C ASP A 434 -15.89 -1.07 18.89
N ILE A 435 -14.80 -0.70 18.20
CA ILE A 435 -13.82 0.25 18.70
C ILE A 435 -14.46 1.64 18.86
N LEU A 436 -15.18 2.11 17.85
CA LEU A 436 -15.85 3.41 17.88
C LEU A 436 -16.87 3.50 19.03
N GLU A 437 -17.66 2.44 19.22
CA GLU A 437 -18.66 2.39 20.30
C GLU A 437 -18.02 2.35 21.69
N SER A 438 -16.88 1.67 21.83
CA SER A 438 -16.15 1.56 23.08
C SER A 438 -15.43 2.84 23.50
N THR A 439 -15.26 3.81 22.58
CA THR A 439 -14.66 5.09 22.93
C THR A 439 -15.66 6.05 23.56
N ASP A 440 -15.22 6.80 24.57
CA ASP A 440 -15.99 7.90 25.18
C ASP A 440 -15.88 9.22 24.38
N ASP A 441 -15.15 9.22 23.27
CA ASP A 441 -14.91 10.40 22.43
C ASP A 441 -16.14 10.70 21.55
N LYS A 442 -17.00 11.60 22.03
CA LYS A 442 -18.19 12.04 21.30
C LYS A 442 -17.85 12.83 20.04
N GLU A 443 -16.79 13.64 20.07
CA GLU A 443 -16.36 14.46 18.93
C GLU A 443 -15.93 13.56 17.78
N LEU A 444 -15.26 12.46 18.07
CA LEU A 444 -14.88 11.47 17.07
C LEU A 444 -16.10 10.82 16.40
N LYS A 445 -17.13 10.46 17.19
CA LYS A 445 -18.37 9.88 16.66
C LYS A 445 -19.14 10.88 15.79
N GLU A 446 -19.26 12.13 16.24
CA GLU A 446 -19.89 13.22 15.48
C GLU A 446 -19.11 13.52 14.18
N LEU A 447 -17.78 13.53 14.24
CA LEU A 447 -16.95 13.74 13.05
C LEU A 447 -17.11 12.60 12.04
N TYR A 448 -17.20 11.36 12.51
CA TYR A 448 -17.44 10.21 11.60
C TYR A 448 -18.81 10.33 10.94
N SER A 449 -19.88 10.60 11.70
CA SER A 449 -21.22 10.83 11.15
C SER A 449 -21.21 11.94 10.10
N PHE A 450 -20.62 13.11 10.43
CA PHE A 450 -20.50 14.23 9.48
C PHE A 450 -19.77 13.81 8.18
N GLN A 451 -18.66 13.03 8.29
CA GLN A 451 -17.91 12.62 7.11
C GLN A 451 -18.68 11.64 6.23
N ILE A 452 -19.53 10.80 6.79
CA ILE A 452 -20.32 9.80 6.05
C ILE A 452 -21.63 10.38 5.55
N ASP A 453 -22.38 11.07 6.43
CA ASP A 453 -23.74 11.46 6.14
C ASP A 453 -23.82 12.74 5.31
N ASP A 454 -22.89 13.69 5.53
CA ASP A 454 -22.89 15.00 4.89
C ASP A 454 -21.78 15.12 3.84
N LEU A 455 -20.51 14.95 4.25
CA LEU A 455 -19.37 15.26 3.40
C LEU A 455 -19.23 14.29 2.22
N HIS A 456 -19.35 12.97 2.46
CA HIS A 456 -19.16 11.96 1.43
C HIS A 456 -20.12 12.12 0.24
N PRO A 457 -21.45 12.24 0.43
CA PRO A 457 -22.39 12.40 -0.69
C PRO A 457 -22.21 13.72 -1.44
N GLU A 458 -21.88 14.81 -0.74
CA GLU A 458 -21.61 16.10 -1.37
C GLU A 458 -20.35 16.06 -2.26
N LEU A 459 -19.30 15.37 -1.81
CA LEU A 459 -18.11 15.17 -2.63
C LEU A 459 -18.41 14.29 -3.85
N VAL A 460 -19.17 13.20 -3.70
CA VAL A 460 -19.55 12.35 -4.84
C VAL A 460 -20.36 13.15 -5.86
N THR A 461 -21.31 13.95 -5.40
CA THR A 461 -22.11 14.85 -6.26
C THR A 461 -21.21 15.84 -7.02
N THR A 462 -20.28 16.48 -6.30
CA THR A 462 -19.32 17.44 -6.87
C THR A 462 -18.40 16.78 -7.90
N MET A 463 -17.88 15.59 -7.59
CA MET A 463 -17.01 14.82 -8.48
C MET A 463 -17.74 14.39 -9.75
N ASN A 464 -19.00 13.99 -9.65
CA ASN A 464 -19.82 13.60 -10.80
C ASN A 464 -20.22 14.80 -11.66
N ARG A 465 -20.54 15.95 -11.04
CA ARG A 465 -20.91 17.18 -11.75
C ARG A 465 -19.74 17.73 -12.56
N GLY A 466 -18.57 17.87 -11.95
CA GLY A 466 -17.39 18.49 -12.56
C GLY A 466 -17.56 19.96 -12.90
N VAL A 467 -16.52 20.56 -13.43
CA VAL A 467 -16.43 21.98 -13.82
C VAL A 467 -16.30 22.08 -15.34
N ARG A 468 -17.15 22.87 -16.00
CA ARG A 468 -17.04 23.11 -17.43
C ARG A 468 -15.77 23.92 -17.74
N VAL A 469 -15.06 23.52 -18.78
CA VAL A 469 -13.83 24.18 -19.24
C VAL A 469 -14.06 24.65 -20.68
N ASN A 470 -13.65 25.88 -20.95
CA ASN A 470 -13.57 26.34 -22.34
C ASN A 470 -12.38 25.63 -23.02
N LYS A 471 -12.73 24.56 -23.76
CA LYS A 471 -11.75 23.67 -24.37
C LYS A 471 -10.89 24.39 -25.42
N ASP A 472 -11.51 25.23 -26.25
CA ASP A 472 -10.80 25.93 -27.34
C ASP A 472 -9.78 26.92 -26.77
N MET A 473 -10.17 27.66 -25.74
CA MET A 473 -9.26 28.58 -25.04
C MET A 473 -8.13 27.80 -24.36
N LYS A 474 -8.47 26.70 -23.65
CA LYS A 474 -7.48 25.84 -23.00
C LYS A 474 -6.45 25.30 -23.99
N ASP A 475 -6.89 24.81 -25.16
CA ASP A 475 -6.02 24.22 -26.18
C ASP A 475 -5.16 25.30 -26.89
N SER A 476 -5.73 26.48 -27.10
CA SER A 476 -4.99 27.66 -27.62
C SER A 476 -3.88 28.09 -26.65
N LEU A 477 -4.20 28.23 -25.36
CA LEU A 477 -3.23 28.54 -24.31
C LEU A 477 -2.15 27.46 -24.17
N HIS A 478 -2.53 26.20 -24.21
CA HIS A 478 -1.58 25.11 -24.17
C HIS A 478 -0.58 25.19 -25.32
N SER A 479 -1.05 25.45 -26.53
CA SER A 479 -0.22 25.57 -27.73
C SER A 479 0.71 26.78 -27.63
N PHE A 480 0.21 27.93 -27.20
CA PHE A 480 0.98 29.16 -27.02
C PHE A 480 2.12 28.99 -26.00
N PHE A 481 1.78 28.54 -24.76
CA PHE A 481 2.80 28.38 -23.74
C PHE A 481 3.76 27.22 -24.03
N LYS A 482 3.33 26.20 -24.73
CA LYS A 482 4.20 25.12 -25.18
C LYS A 482 5.24 25.67 -26.20
N ALA A 483 4.81 26.44 -27.20
CA ALA A 483 5.72 27.06 -28.18
C ALA A 483 6.73 27.99 -27.53
N MET A 484 6.33 28.73 -26.49
CA MET A 484 7.24 29.56 -25.70
C MET A 484 8.25 28.68 -24.92
N LEU A 485 7.77 27.67 -24.19
CA LEU A 485 8.63 26.79 -23.40
C LEU A 485 9.64 26.00 -24.24
N ASP A 486 9.26 25.63 -25.46
CA ASP A 486 10.14 24.88 -26.38
C ASP A 486 11.35 25.71 -26.85
N GLN A 487 11.28 27.05 -26.82
CA GLN A 487 12.38 27.95 -27.19
C GLN A 487 13.35 28.20 -26.02
N VAL A 488 12.91 28.08 -24.79
CA VAL A 488 13.69 28.47 -23.61
C VAL A 488 15.01 27.69 -23.45
N PRO A 489 15.07 26.36 -23.66
CA PRO A 489 16.33 25.62 -23.56
C PRO A 489 17.43 26.15 -24.50
N ASP A 490 17.08 26.44 -25.75
CA ASP A 490 18.05 26.95 -26.74
C ASP A 490 18.54 28.34 -26.36
N LYS A 491 17.66 29.22 -25.91
CA LYS A 491 18.02 30.54 -25.41
C LYS A 491 18.90 30.50 -24.16
N ILE A 492 18.62 29.60 -23.24
CA ILE A 492 19.48 29.40 -22.06
C ILE A 492 20.86 28.87 -22.48
N ASN A 493 20.92 27.91 -23.41
CA ASN A 493 22.19 27.39 -23.93
C ASN A 493 23.01 28.44 -24.64
N GLU A 494 22.36 29.31 -25.40
CA GLU A 494 23.00 30.47 -26.06
C GLU A 494 23.60 31.42 -25.03
N LEU A 495 22.86 31.77 -23.97
CA LEU A 495 23.33 32.61 -22.87
C LEU A 495 24.51 32.03 -22.09
N LEU A 496 24.46 30.73 -21.84
CA LEU A 496 25.50 30.04 -21.05
C LEU A 496 26.72 29.64 -21.89
N GLY A 497 26.58 29.53 -23.23
CA GLY A 497 27.62 29.05 -24.13
C GLY A 497 27.86 27.51 -24.06
N PHE A 498 27.00 26.75 -23.38
CA PHE A 498 27.06 25.30 -23.30
C PHE A 498 25.66 24.69 -23.10
N ASN A 499 25.55 23.37 -23.38
CA ASN A 499 24.30 22.64 -23.20
C ASN A 499 23.93 22.49 -21.73
N PHE A 500 22.76 23.02 -21.38
CA PHE A 500 22.21 22.98 -20.00
C PHE A 500 20.75 22.54 -20.00
N ASN A 501 20.42 21.54 -19.21
CA ASN A 501 19.05 21.10 -19.01
C ASN A 501 18.47 21.74 -17.73
N ALA A 502 17.64 22.77 -17.92
CA ALA A 502 16.97 23.50 -16.84
C ALA A 502 16.03 22.62 -15.98
N ASN A 503 15.63 21.42 -16.44
CA ASN A 503 14.85 20.46 -15.66
C ASN A 503 15.72 19.51 -14.82
N SER A 504 17.04 19.44 -15.07
CA SER A 504 17.96 18.57 -14.34
C SER A 504 18.43 19.20 -13.03
N THR A 505 17.99 18.64 -11.90
CA THR A 505 18.45 19.07 -10.57
C THR A 505 19.97 18.94 -10.41
N GLN A 506 20.59 17.92 -11.01
CA GLN A 506 22.05 17.73 -10.94
C GLN A 506 22.80 18.81 -11.72
N GLN A 507 22.33 19.15 -12.93
CA GLN A 507 22.95 20.21 -13.73
C GLN A 507 22.75 21.58 -13.09
N LYS A 508 21.57 21.86 -12.50
CA LYS A 508 21.34 23.09 -11.72
C LYS A 508 22.32 23.22 -10.55
N LYS A 509 22.53 22.15 -9.78
CA LYS A 509 23.51 22.16 -8.68
C LYS A 509 24.92 22.44 -9.16
N LYS A 510 25.36 21.80 -10.25
CA LYS A 510 26.67 22.09 -10.85
C LYS A 510 26.77 23.51 -11.33
N LEU A 511 25.77 24.03 -12.04
CA LEU A 511 25.75 25.42 -12.51
C LEU A 511 25.87 26.41 -11.33
N PHE A 512 25.12 26.21 -10.27
CA PHE A 512 25.13 27.09 -9.11
C PHE A 512 26.46 27.02 -8.34
N LYS A 513 26.96 25.81 -8.11
CA LYS A 513 28.19 25.62 -7.35
C LYS A 513 29.45 25.90 -8.14
N ASP A 514 29.59 25.28 -9.33
CA ASP A 514 30.86 25.22 -10.03
C ASP A 514 31.02 26.43 -10.98
N PHE A 515 29.91 26.97 -11.53
CA PHE A 515 29.95 28.08 -12.46
C PHE A 515 29.68 29.44 -11.79
N PHE A 516 28.65 29.54 -10.95
CA PHE A 516 28.32 30.77 -10.22
C PHE A 516 29.03 30.89 -8.87
N GLY A 517 29.72 29.87 -8.40
CA GLY A 517 30.44 29.87 -7.12
C GLY A 517 29.53 29.94 -5.86
N LEU A 518 28.26 29.61 -6.00
CA LEU A 518 27.29 29.69 -4.90
C LEU A 518 27.45 28.50 -3.91
N THR A 519 27.29 28.80 -2.63
CA THR A 519 27.12 27.72 -1.62
C THR A 519 25.73 27.15 -1.71
N LEU A 520 25.62 25.83 -1.97
CA LEU A 520 24.30 25.20 -2.14
C LEU A 520 23.51 25.22 -0.82
N LYS A 521 22.26 25.66 -0.91
CA LYS A 521 21.30 25.60 0.19
C LYS A 521 20.94 24.14 0.48
N THR A 522 20.56 23.87 1.73
CA THR A 522 20.19 22.52 2.18
C THR A 522 18.75 22.48 2.67
N ASN A 523 18.08 21.37 2.42
CA ASN A 523 16.77 21.05 3.01
C ASN A 523 16.86 19.77 3.85
N LYS A 524 16.22 19.76 5.01
CA LYS A 524 16.12 18.55 5.83
C LYS A 524 15.14 17.55 5.19
N LYS A 525 15.65 16.38 4.84
CA LYS A 525 14.83 15.29 4.31
C LYS A 525 14.70 14.19 5.36
N LYS A 526 13.46 13.81 5.69
CA LYS A 526 13.16 12.77 6.69
C LYS A 526 13.90 11.47 6.34
N GLY A 527 14.72 10.96 7.26
CA GLY A 527 15.49 9.72 7.11
C GLY A 527 16.82 9.83 6.34
N VAL A 528 17.16 11.00 5.78
CA VAL A 528 18.40 11.20 5.00
C VAL A 528 19.27 12.31 5.59
N GLY A 529 18.71 13.19 6.42
CA GLY A 529 19.41 14.35 6.96
C GLY A 529 19.32 15.59 6.05
N GLU A 530 20.34 16.44 6.08
CA GLU A 530 20.44 17.62 5.22
C GLU A 530 20.85 17.22 3.79
N VAL A 531 20.09 17.69 2.81
CA VAL A 531 20.33 17.41 1.40
C VAL A 531 20.39 18.74 0.64
N GLU A 532 21.46 18.92 -0.14
CA GLU A 532 21.59 20.07 -1.04
C GLU A 532 20.38 20.18 -1.98
N THR A 533 19.87 21.41 -2.15
CA THR A 533 18.70 21.71 -2.99
C THR A 533 18.97 22.89 -3.91
N CYS A 534 18.22 22.94 -4.99
CA CYS A 534 18.08 24.09 -5.90
C CYS A 534 16.61 24.27 -6.28
N ASP A 535 15.72 24.06 -5.32
CA ASP A 535 14.28 24.31 -5.48
C ASP A 535 13.96 25.81 -5.58
N ALA A 536 12.67 26.12 -5.78
CA ALA A 536 12.23 27.51 -5.93
C ALA A 536 12.63 28.38 -4.73
N LYS A 537 12.55 27.83 -3.50
CA LYS A 537 12.92 28.57 -2.29
C LYS A 537 14.42 28.90 -2.25
N ALA A 538 15.26 27.93 -2.65
CA ALA A 538 16.69 28.14 -2.75
C ALA A 538 17.04 29.18 -3.82
N MET A 539 16.37 29.12 -4.99
CA MET A 539 16.58 30.10 -6.08
C MET A 539 16.16 31.52 -5.67
N LEU A 540 15.02 31.67 -4.97
CA LEU A 540 14.59 32.97 -4.44
C LEU A 540 15.62 33.53 -3.44
N ALA A 541 16.18 32.72 -2.55
CA ALA A 541 17.22 33.15 -1.61
C ALA A 541 18.49 33.59 -2.35
N TYR A 542 18.92 32.92 -3.41
CA TYR A 542 20.05 33.35 -4.25
C TYR A 542 19.76 34.65 -5.00
N MET A 543 18.52 34.90 -5.43
CA MET A 543 18.15 36.18 -6.05
C MET A 543 18.27 37.38 -5.10
N GLU A 544 18.10 37.15 -3.80
CA GLU A 544 18.30 38.15 -2.75
C GLU A 544 19.79 38.36 -2.44
N GLU A 545 20.57 37.27 -2.37
CA GLU A 545 21.99 37.28 -2.03
C GLU A 545 22.86 37.80 -3.18
N GLU A 546 22.49 37.46 -4.43
CA GLU A 546 23.23 37.77 -5.66
C GLU A 546 22.32 38.47 -6.70
N PRO A 547 22.07 39.77 -6.55
CA PRO A 547 21.15 40.50 -7.43
C PRO A 547 21.46 40.43 -8.92
N LEU A 548 22.73 40.24 -9.29
CA LEU A 548 23.16 40.10 -10.70
C LEU A 548 22.62 38.82 -11.35
N LEU A 549 22.35 37.76 -10.55
CA LEU A 549 21.78 36.52 -11.04
C LEU A 549 20.26 36.53 -11.12
N LYS A 550 19.61 37.59 -10.60
CA LYS A 550 18.16 37.71 -10.52
C LYS A 550 17.45 37.49 -11.89
N PRO A 551 17.88 38.08 -13.02
CA PRO A 551 17.21 37.81 -14.29
C PRO A 551 17.30 36.35 -14.74
N PHE A 552 18.46 35.71 -14.60
CA PHE A 552 18.67 34.34 -15.01
C PHE A 552 17.93 33.35 -14.10
N LEU A 553 18.00 33.52 -12.77
CA LEU A 553 17.27 32.69 -11.82
C LEU A 553 15.76 32.88 -11.96
N GLY A 554 15.32 34.09 -12.30
CA GLY A 554 13.92 34.38 -12.63
C GLY A 554 13.44 33.56 -13.82
N VAL A 555 14.22 33.49 -14.90
CA VAL A 555 13.93 32.63 -16.06
C VAL A 555 13.76 31.16 -15.63
N LEU A 556 14.67 30.63 -14.81
CA LEU A 556 14.58 29.23 -14.35
C LEU A 556 13.34 28.96 -13.48
N LEU A 557 12.97 29.93 -12.63
CA LEU A 557 11.77 29.85 -11.79
C LEU A 557 10.50 29.86 -12.64
N GLU A 558 10.38 30.83 -13.52
CA GLU A 558 9.24 31.01 -14.42
C GLU A 558 9.10 29.84 -15.40
N PHE A 559 10.21 29.35 -15.97
CA PHE A 559 10.24 28.16 -16.81
C PHE A 559 9.69 26.93 -16.07
N SER A 560 10.11 26.72 -14.82
CA SER A 560 9.63 25.61 -14.01
C SER A 560 8.14 25.77 -13.65
N ALA A 561 7.70 26.97 -13.31
CA ALA A 561 6.31 27.27 -12.94
C ALA A 561 5.37 27.13 -14.15
N LEU A 562 5.73 27.76 -15.26
CA LEU A 562 4.96 27.73 -16.51
C LEU A 562 4.93 26.32 -17.11
N GLY A 563 6.06 25.59 -17.07
CA GLY A 563 6.12 24.20 -17.51
C GLY A 563 5.18 23.30 -16.71
N LYS A 564 5.14 23.47 -15.39
CA LYS A 564 4.20 22.76 -14.54
C LYS A 564 2.74 23.14 -14.82
N PHE A 565 2.46 24.42 -15.01
CA PHE A 565 1.11 24.89 -15.37
C PHE A 565 0.65 24.31 -16.70
N THR A 566 1.47 24.43 -17.74
CA THR A 566 1.17 23.93 -19.08
C THR A 566 0.94 22.43 -19.10
N THR A 567 1.80 21.65 -18.44
CA THR A 567 1.65 20.18 -18.43
C THR A 567 0.56 19.67 -17.51
N THR A 568 0.36 20.30 -16.34
CA THR A 568 -0.55 19.80 -15.31
C THR A 568 -1.98 20.28 -15.53
N PHE A 569 -2.17 21.55 -15.85
CA PHE A 569 -3.50 22.15 -15.95
C PHE A 569 -3.97 22.32 -17.39
N LEU A 570 -3.18 22.93 -18.26
CA LEU A 570 -3.55 23.05 -19.67
C LEU A 570 -3.45 21.71 -20.43
N GLY A 571 -2.51 20.83 -20.05
CA GLY A 571 -2.41 19.46 -20.56
C GLY A 571 -3.41 18.49 -19.94
N MET A 572 -4.25 18.94 -19.01
CA MET A 572 -5.26 18.11 -18.36
C MET A 572 -6.25 17.54 -19.39
N LYS A 573 -6.43 16.23 -19.34
CA LYS A 573 -7.43 15.54 -20.17
C LYS A 573 -8.82 15.76 -19.59
N LEU A 574 -9.71 16.37 -20.37
CA LEU A 574 -11.12 16.55 -20.02
C LEU A 574 -11.91 15.28 -20.27
N ASP A 575 -13.06 15.16 -19.63
CA ASP A 575 -14.05 14.15 -19.96
C ASP A 575 -14.77 14.48 -21.29
N ASN A 576 -15.55 13.55 -21.84
CA ASN A 576 -16.19 13.69 -23.14
C ASN A 576 -17.23 14.83 -23.21
N ASP A 577 -17.63 15.38 -22.06
CA ASP A 577 -18.56 16.50 -21.92
C ASP A 577 -17.84 17.85 -21.66
N ASP A 578 -16.55 17.93 -22.00
CA ASP A 578 -15.67 19.09 -21.84
C ASP A 578 -15.56 19.59 -20.39
N LYS A 579 -15.76 18.69 -19.44
CA LYS A 579 -15.62 19.00 -18.02
C LYS A 579 -14.32 18.48 -17.44
N ALA A 580 -13.72 19.29 -16.58
CA ALA A 580 -12.68 18.85 -15.67
C ALA A 580 -13.32 18.24 -14.42
N ARG A 581 -12.92 17.02 -14.08
CA ARG A 581 -13.33 16.35 -12.84
C ARG A 581 -12.11 15.96 -12.04
N THR A 582 -12.28 15.94 -10.74
CA THR A 582 -11.26 15.52 -9.80
C THR A 582 -11.81 14.46 -8.87
N GLN A 583 -10.95 13.62 -8.32
CA GLN A 583 -11.27 12.72 -7.21
C GLN A 583 -10.86 13.39 -5.91
N TYR A 584 -11.82 13.80 -5.09
CA TYR A 584 -11.56 14.22 -3.73
C TYR A 584 -11.42 13.01 -2.80
N ARG A 585 -10.46 13.08 -1.89
CA ARG A 585 -10.21 12.02 -0.92
C ARG A 585 -10.35 12.58 0.49
N ILE A 586 -11.29 12.08 1.24
CA ILE A 586 -11.51 12.41 2.66
C ILE A 586 -10.28 11.98 3.48
N THR A 587 -9.74 10.81 3.18
CA THR A 587 -8.63 10.20 3.90
C THR A 587 -7.25 10.53 3.31
N GLY A 588 -7.17 11.54 2.45
CA GLY A 588 -5.97 11.83 1.64
C GLY A 588 -4.80 12.43 2.41
N THR A 589 -5.03 13.03 3.56
CA THR A 589 -4.01 13.63 4.43
C THR A 589 -4.22 13.23 5.89
N ALA A 590 -3.13 13.12 6.66
CA ALA A 590 -3.22 12.78 8.07
C ALA A 590 -3.91 13.84 8.95
N PHE A 591 -4.11 15.05 8.43
CA PHE A 591 -4.67 16.18 9.19
C PHE A 591 -6.11 16.52 8.80
N GLY A 592 -6.82 15.62 8.13
CA GLY A 592 -8.23 15.79 7.75
C GLY A 592 -8.49 16.79 6.60
N ARG A 593 -7.44 17.28 5.92
CA ARG A 593 -7.62 18.07 4.70
C ARG A 593 -7.96 17.16 3.53
N LEU A 594 -8.88 17.61 2.67
CA LEU A 594 -9.13 16.92 1.41
C LEU A 594 -7.87 16.92 0.54
N ALA A 595 -7.60 15.81 -0.10
CA ALA A 595 -6.65 15.74 -1.20
C ALA A 595 -7.40 15.52 -2.51
N SER A 596 -6.86 15.99 -3.64
CA SER A 596 -7.46 15.77 -4.94
C SER A 596 -6.48 15.23 -5.96
N THR A 597 -6.99 14.44 -6.91
CA THR A 597 -6.20 13.78 -7.96
C THR A 597 -7.05 13.59 -9.21
N LYS A 598 -6.53 12.89 -10.22
CA LYS A 598 -7.33 12.47 -11.38
C LYS A 598 -8.58 11.73 -10.94
N ASN A 599 -9.66 11.87 -11.72
CA ASN A 599 -10.91 11.17 -11.48
C ASN A 599 -10.78 9.65 -11.68
N VAL A 600 -11.81 8.90 -11.36
CA VAL A 600 -11.83 7.42 -11.43
C VAL A 600 -11.68 6.88 -12.86
N TRP A 601 -11.84 7.71 -13.90
CA TRP A 601 -11.61 7.38 -15.32
C TRP A 601 -10.23 7.76 -15.83
N GLY A 602 -9.34 8.26 -14.94
CA GLY A 602 -7.97 8.65 -15.28
C GLY A 602 -7.85 10.02 -15.95
N ASN A 603 -8.95 10.77 -16.08
CA ASN A 603 -8.99 12.14 -16.61
C ASN A 603 -8.94 13.18 -15.49
N GLY A 604 -8.96 14.48 -15.86
CA GLY A 604 -8.92 15.55 -14.88
C GLY A 604 -7.58 15.67 -14.14
N GLY A 605 -7.61 16.20 -12.94
CA GLY A 605 -6.40 16.45 -12.16
C GLY A 605 -6.69 17.03 -10.78
N ASN A 606 -5.63 17.52 -10.12
CA ASN A 606 -5.76 18.18 -8.82
C ASN A 606 -6.29 19.61 -8.98
N LEU A 607 -7.60 19.79 -8.86
CA LEU A 607 -8.24 21.12 -8.99
C LEU A 607 -8.01 22.04 -7.77
N GLN A 608 -7.55 21.50 -6.63
CA GLN A 608 -7.25 22.32 -5.44
C GLN A 608 -5.97 23.15 -5.59
N ASN A 609 -5.13 22.84 -6.59
CA ASN A 609 -3.84 23.51 -6.81
C ASN A 609 -3.86 24.39 -8.05
N LEU A 610 -5.03 24.76 -8.58
CA LEU A 610 -5.13 25.75 -9.64
C LEU A 610 -4.46 27.05 -9.18
N PRO A 611 -3.61 27.69 -10.00
CA PRO A 611 -3.03 28.98 -9.67
C PRO A 611 -4.13 30.02 -9.48
N GLU A 612 -3.94 30.93 -8.55
CA GLU A 612 -4.80 32.10 -8.42
C GLU A 612 -4.58 33.04 -9.62
N LYS A 613 -5.63 33.78 -9.98
CA LYS A 613 -5.60 34.83 -11.01
C LYS A 613 -4.40 35.77 -10.78
N GLY A 614 -3.67 36.09 -11.82
CA GLY A 614 -2.53 37.04 -11.78
C GLY A 614 -1.24 36.50 -11.13
N LYS A 615 -1.17 35.23 -10.79
CA LYS A 615 0.00 34.62 -10.11
C LYS A 615 0.88 33.71 -10.98
N LEU A 616 0.75 33.80 -12.31
CA LEU A 616 1.70 33.15 -13.22
C LEU A 616 2.77 34.20 -13.62
N PRO A 617 3.94 34.21 -12.95
CA PRO A 617 5.02 35.13 -13.37
C PRO A 617 5.62 34.57 -14.64
N ILE A 618 5.63 35.37 -15.69
CA ILE A 618 6.23 35.07 -17.02
C ILE A 618 7.08 36.19 -17.54
N HIS A 619 7.34 37.21 -16.72
CA HIS A 619 8.07 38.43 -17.13
C HIS A 619 9.49 38.13 -17.64
N TYR A 620 10.28 37.34 -16.92
CA TYR A 620 11.63 36.98 -17.32
C TYR A 620 11.67 36.08 -18.56
N LEU A 621 10.68 35.20 -18.70
CA LEU A 621 10.55 34.33 -19.87
C LEU A 621 10.18 35.11 -21.12
N LEU A 622 9.25 36.05 -21.03
CA LEU A 622 8.89 36.93 -22.14
C LEU A 622 10.10 37.71 -22.61
N ASN A 623 10.85 38.36 -21.71
CA ASN A 623 12.07 39.08 -22.04
C ASN A 623 13.14 38.19 -22.68
N LEU A 624 13.25 36.92 -22.29
CA LEU A 624 14.20 36.00 -22.90
C LEU A 624 13.78 35.56 -24.30
N VAL A 625 12.49 35.26 -24.52
CA VAL A 625 12.00 34.70 -25.79
C VAL A 625 11.81 35.77 -26.85
N GLN A 626 11.27 36.93 -26.49
CA GLN A 626 10.97 38.01 -27.41
C GLN A 626 12.17 38.96 -27.65
N GLY A 627 13.17 38.91 -26.75
CA GLY A 627 14.26 39.90 -26.75
C GLY A 627 13.82 41.23 -26.12
N SER A 628 14.78 42.10 -25.82
CA SER A 628 14.52 43.47 -25.33
C SER A 628 14.09 44.40 -26.45
N SER A 629 13.25 43.96 -27.39
CA SER A 629 12.74 44.87 -28.43
C SER A 629 11.56 45.66 -27.84
N THR A 630 11.68 46.96 -27.95
CA THR A 630 10.66 47.95 -27.64
C THR A 630 9.55 47.97 -28.71
N ASP A 631 9.19 46.83 -29.29
CA ASP A 631 8.18 46.74 -30.34
C ASP A 631 6.83 46.22 -29.78
N ASP A 632 5.75 46.74 -30.36
CA ASP A 632 4.34 46.55 -30.00
C ASP A 632 3.88 45.09 -29.81
N SER A 633 4.68 44.11 -30.24
CA SER A 633 4.38 42.65 -30.04
C SER A 633 4.41 42.19 -28.57
N ALA A 634 5.06 42.94 -27.68
CA ALA A 634 5.05 42.63 -26.23
C ALA A 634 3.76 43.14 -25.57
N GLU A 635 3.23 44.29 -26.06
CA GLU A 635 1.93 44.81 -25.63
C GLU A 635 0.80 43.90 -26.08
N ASP A 636 0.81 43.43 -27.34
CA ASP A 636 -0.16 42.46 -27.86
C ASP A 636 -0.18 41.13 -27.06
N SER A 637 1.01 40.67 -26.58
CA SER A 637 1.10 39.46 -25.77
C SER A 637 0.63 39.68 -24.33
N LEU A 638 0.86 40.86 -23.76
CA LEU A 638 0.36 41.28 -22.46
C LEU A 638 -1.13 41.56 -22.51
N GLU A 639 -1.64 42.27 -23.54
CA GLU A 639 -3.08 42.45 -23.78
C GLU A 639 -3.81 41.12 -23.96
N PHE A 640 -3.20 40.15 -24.66
CA PHE A 640 -3.76 38.82 -24.81
C PHE A 640 -3.82 38.08 -23.46
N ILE A 641 -2.80 38.24 -22.60
CA ILE A 641 -2.78 37.65 -21.25
C ILE A 641 -3.77 38.36 -20.33
N GLU A 642 -3.86 39.70 -20.38
CA GLU A 642 -4.84 40.49 -19.63
C GLU A 642 -6.28 40.25 -20.10
N ALA A 643 -6.52 40.16 -21.41
CA ALA A 643 -7.83 39.77 -21.95
C ALA A 643 -8.24 38.35 -21.55
N MET A 644 -7.28 37.45 -21.32
CA MET A 644 -7.54 36.12 -20.82
C MET A 644 -7.78 36.12 -19.32
N GLU A 645 -7.12 36.95 -18.55
CA GLU A 645 -7.39 37.12 -17.12
C GLU A 645 -8.82 37.62 -16.88
N ASP A 646 -9.32 38.51 -17.73
CA ASP A 646 -10.70 39.02 -17.65
C ASP A 646 -11.75 38.01 -18.05
N ASN A 647 -11.47 37.11 -19.00
CA ASN A 647 -12.39 36.05 -19.43
C ASN A 647 -12.44 34.86 -18.47
N PHE A 648 -11.40 34.62 -17.68
CA PHE A 648 -11.44 33.59 -16.62
C PHE A 648 -12.27 33.99 -15.39
N GLY A 649 -12.56 35.28 -15.24
CA GLY A 649 -13.28 35.84 -14.09
C GLY A 649 -14.80 36.00 -14.28
N ALA A 650 -15.33 35.82 -15.49
CA ALA A 650 -16.71 36.23 -15.80
C ALA A 650 -17.80 35.17 -15.62
N ASP A 651 -17.47 33.90 -15.38
CA ASP A 651 -18.45 32.81 -15.33
C ASP A 651 -18.56 32.09 -13.96
N TYR A 652 -18.23 32.77 -12.87
CA TYR A 652 -18.41 32.27 -11.49
C TYR A 652 -19.49 33.08 -10.74
N GLU A 653 -20.68 33.22 -11.29
CA GLU A 653 -21.91 33.47 -10.53
C GLU A 653 -22.87 32.27 -10.59
#